data_4d9dcecb0544377da68f8d09a80af89b
#
_entry.id   4d9dcecb0544377da68f8d09a80af89b
#
_cell.length_a   1.000
_cell.length_b   1.000
_cell.length_c   1.000
_cell.angle_alpha   90.00
_cell.angle_beta   90.00
_cell.angle_gamma   90.00
#
_symmetry.space_group_name_H-M   'P 1'
#
loop_
_entity.id
_entity.type
_entity.pdbx_description
1 polymer ?
#
loop_
_entity_poly.entity_id
_entity_poly.type
_entity_poly.pdbx_seq_one_letter_code
_entity_poly.pdbx_strand_id
1 'polypeptide(L)'
;MSEKRMTDSNSGWIKSTCAYCGVGCGIEARPTSLGKLEVRGDKDHPSNYGKLCTKGIALGDTVTPLGRLTQPAHIQNDQKQELDWNSATQLVADKFNQTIEEFGADSVAFYVSGQLLTEDYYVANKLMKGFIGSGNIDSNSRLCMASTVVGHKRAFGADTVPVCYEDLEQAEVVVITGSNLAWCHPVLFQRLRAAKQANPELKVIVIDPRYTDTCEIADIHLALESGSDVALFNGLLAYLDNNDKLDSDYIEKHTQGFTEAIRTATDYRYTESGWGDKSVPELTGLTEQQLEQFYKLFASNEKVLTIYSQGVNQSTQGCDKVNAIINCHLATGKIGKPGMGPFSVTGQPNAMGGREVGGLANTLAAHFEFGDPQSHQTVSEFWQTDSLATHAGLKAIDLFDAMNEGKIKAVWIMATNPVVSLPDSEKIKAALEKCPFVVVSDCIADTETTRLADVVLPAQGWSEKSGTVTNSERRISRQRRILPSPGEAKPDWWILKEVAQKMGFSDQFDYRHEGEIFKEYCEMTTLGNETGKARDLCLIGLTQLDEKGYGELTPQQWPVLEYQPEIIEQRMFTDGEFFTESGKAQFIAVEHDKPIADTSLEFPLIMNTGRIRDQWHTMSRTGLAAGLGEHTPEPFVAMHPDTVAELGLDEFGLDAFNHATINPVVKVRSAQGECQARLVVTKEMRREQVFMPIHWNAPTAKDSKPCDLILPHTDAASGQPEFKHTPVVVEPCGYRSEAALVSDKVMDCSGFDYWVRQRVEGGFLYRISSSKNPIELVIQLANTLDALPEPNAEAIKSLHYHGNKSFKNYGSAKLGQFGVKQAFVVNSKLDHQSIEWLVECLTREADEEFEAEFLSTMAK
;
A
#
# COMPACT_ATOMS: atom_id res chain seq x y z
N MET A 1 -20.68 -19.70 22.33
CA MET A 1 -19.89 -20.89 22.68
C MET A 1 -18.42 -20.50 22.61
N SER A 2 -17.61 -20.85 23.59
CA SER A 2 -16.22 -20.38 23.72
C SER A 2 -15.33 -21.03 22.67
N GLU A 3 -14.77 -20.23 21.74
CA GLU A 3 -13.64 -20.63 20.88
C GLU A 3 -12.52 -21.19 21.79
N LYS A 4 -12.23 -22.48 21.65
CA LYS A 4 -11.04 -23.08 22.24
C LYS A 4 -9.83 -22.50 21.49
N ARG A 5 -9.10 -21.57 22.14
CA ARG A 5 -7.85 -20.99 21.66
C ARG A 5 -6.86 -22.11 21.32
N MET A 6 -6.35 -22.13 20.08
CA MET A 6 -5.12 -22.85 19.76
C MET A 6 -3.96 -22.11 20.40
N THR A 7 -3.75 -22.37 21.65
CA THR A 7 -2.52 -22.02 22.34
C THR A 7 -1.60 -23.23 22.23
N ASP A 8 -0.35 -22.98 21.89
CA ASP A 8 0.72 -23.88 22.30
C ASP A 8 0.48 -24.14 23.80
N SER A 9 0.18 -25.38 24.19
CA SER A 9 -0.52 -25.73 25.44
C SER A 9 0.13 -25.25 26.75
N ASN A 10 1.20 -24.42 26.65
CA ASN A 10 1.94 -23.89 27.79
C ASN A 10 2.33 -22.40 27.71
N SER A 11 2.12 -21.66 26.57
CA SER A 11 2.70 -20.31 26.39
C SER A 11 1.74 -19.15 26.20
N GLY A 12 0.46 -19.42 25.91
CA GLY A 12 -0.54 -18.37 25.63
C GLY A 12 -0.36 -17.64 24.28
N TRP A 13 0.58 -18.07 23.43
CA TRP A 13 0.80 -17.50 22.09
C TRP A 13 -0.23 -18.01 21.08
N ILE A 14 -0.73 -17.11 20.24
CA ILE A 14 -1.68 -17.39 19.15
C ILE A 14 -0.99 -17.11 17.82
N LYS A 15 -0.95 -18.11 16.92
CA LYS A 15 -0.44 -17.96 15.56
C LYS A 15 -1.44 -17.18 14.71
N SER A 16 -0.96 -16.20 13.94
CA SER A 16 -1.74 -15.34 13.07
C SER A 16 -0.85 -14.80 11.94
N THR A 17 -1.33 -13.81 11.18
CA THR A 17 -0.59 -13.15 10.09
C THR A 17 -0.35 -11.68 10.37
N CYS A 18 0.75 -11.15 9.86
CA CYS A 18 1.04 -9.72 9.88
C CYS A 18 0.08 -8.96 8.96
N ALA A 19 -0.46 -7.85 9.42
CA ALA A 19 -1.49 -7.09 8.74
C ALA A 19 -0.96 -6.01 7.77
N TYR A 20 0.30 -6.08 7.33
CA TYR A 20 0.89 -5.04 6.48
C TYR A 20 1.08 -5.46 5.03
N CYS A 21 2.24 -5.96 4.65
CA CYS A 21 2.54 -6.15 3.25
C CYS A 21 2.23 -7.56 2.73
N GLY A 22 2.23 -7.69 1.40
CA GLY A 22 1.97 -8.94 0.70
C GLY A 22 3.00 -10.05 0.87
N VAL A 23 4.01 -9.88 1.72
CA VAL A 23 4.87 -11.00 2.15
C VAL A 23 4.07 -12.05 2.93
N GLY A 24 3.04 -11.62 3.67
CA GLY A 24 2.19 -12.52 4.44
C GLY A 24 2.94 -13.23 5.58
N CYS A 25 3.78 -12.47 6.31
CA CYS A 25 4.57 -13.03 7.43
C CYS A 25 3.67 -13.66 8.49
N GLY A 26 4.01 -14.89 8.92
CA GLY A 26 3.43 -15.48 10.11
C GLY A 26 3.94 -14.81 11.37
N ILE A 27 3.02 -14.58 12.31
CA ILE A 27 3.30 -14.04 13.63
C ILE A 27 2.73 -14.92 14.72
N GLU A 28 3.31 -14.81 15.89
CA GLU A 28 2.71 -15.24 17.14
C GLU A 28 2.48 -14.02 18.02
N ALA A 29 1.29 -13.92 18.61
CA ALA A 29 0.95 -12.80 19.46
C ALA A 29 0.23 -13.26 20.73
N ARG A 30 0.40 -12.48 21.82
CA ARG A 30 -0.30 -12.73 23.09
C ARG A 30 -0.62 -11.43 23.83
N PRO A 31 -1.79 -11.33 24.50
CA PRO A 31 -2.06 -10.23 25.41
C PRO A 31 -1.16 -10.28 26.63
N THR A 32 -0.67 -9.12 27.08
CA THR A 32 0.06 -8.99 28.34
C THR A 32 -0.86 -8.60 29.50
N SER A 33 -0.39 -8.74 30.73
CA SER A 33 -1.11 -8.31 31.94
C SER A 33 -1.35 -6.79 31.99
N LEU A 34 -0.58 -6.00 31.22
CA LEU A 34 -0.69 -4.55 31.11
C LEU A 34 -1.61 -4.09 29.96
N GLY A 35 -2.34 -5.02 29.33
CA GLY A 35 -3.24 -4.71 28.20
C GLY A 35 -2.52 -4.41 26.88
N LYS A 36 -1.21 -4.57 26.82
CA LYS A 36 -0.42 -4.50 25.57
C LYS A 36 -0.46 -5.84 24.84
N LEU A 37 -0.10 -5.83 23.56
CA LEU A 37 0.02 -7.02 22.75
C LEU A 37 1.51 -7.27 22.42
N GLU A 38 2.04 -8.40 22.88
CA GLU A 38 3.36 -8.85 22.45
C GLU A 38 3.26 -9.56 21.10
N VAL A 39 4.20 -9.29 20.19
CA VAL A 39 4.25 -9.90 18.85
C VAL A 39 5.68 -10.39 18.58
N ARG A 40 5.79 -11.60 18.00
CA ARG A 40 7.04 -12.14 17.46
C ARG A 40 6.76 -12.88 16.15
N GLY A 41 7.81 -13.14 15.37
CA GLY A 41 7.67 -13.94 14.13
C GLY A 41 7.42 -15.42 14.44
N ASP A 42 6.51 -16.03 13.67
CA ASP A 42 6.30 -17.47 13.68
C ASP A 42 7.46 -18.16 12.95
N LYS A 43 8.23 -18.99 13.68
CA LYS A 43 9.41 -19.69 13.15
C LYS A 43 9.07 -20.80 12.16
N ASP A 44 7.85 -21.31 12.23
CA ASP A 44 7.39 -22.42 11.38
C ASP A 44 6.69 -21.90 10.11
N HIS A 45 6.38 -20.60 10.02
CA HIS A 45 5.69 -20.03 8.87
C HIS A 45 6.65 -19.86 7.68
N PRO A 46 6.34 -20.41 6.48
CA PRO A 46 7.27 -20.49 5.35
C PRO A 46 7.58 -19.13 4.71
N SER A 47 6.71 -18.13 4.85
CA SER A 47 6.96 -16.81 4.29
C SER A 47 8.13 -16.08 4.97
N ASN A 48 8.37 -16.30 6.27
CA ASN A 48 9.31 -15.48 7.04
C ASN A 48 10.22 -16.25 8.01
N TYR A 49 9.97 -17.49 8.34
CA TYR A 49 10.77 -18.30 9.26
C TYR A 49 11.17 -17.54 10.53
N GLY A 50 10.19 -16.87 11.16
CA GLY A 50 10.38 -16.09 12.37
C GLY A 50 10.95 -14.67 12.18
N LYS A 51 11.37 -14.27 10.97
CA LYS A 51 11.86 -12.91 10.67
C LYS A 51 10.70 -11.92 10.58
N LEU A 52 10.90 -10.71 11.08
CA LEU A 52 9.99 -9.58 10.94
C LEU A 52 10.76 -8.31 10.55
N CYS A 53 10.06 -7.36 9.96
CA CYS A 53 10.54 -6.00 9.75
C CYS A 53 10.12 -5.09 10.93
N THR A 54 10.57 -3.85 10.94
CA THR A 54 10.25 -2.84 11.96
C THR A 54 8.74 -2.72 12.19
N LYS A 55 7.93 -2.61 11.11
CA LYS A 55 6.47 -2.57 11.20
C LYS A 55 5.87 -3.83 11.83
N GLY A 56 6.41 -5.00 11.47
CA GLY A 56 5.95 -6.29 12.02
C GLY A 56 6.30 -6.45 13.50
N ILE A 57 7.46 -5.96 13.94
CA ILE A 57 7.87 -5.96 15.36
C ILE A 57 6.97 -5.01 16.16
N ALA A 58 6.73 -3.79 15.65
CA ALA A 58 5.90 -2.78 16.29
C ALA A 58 4.37 -3.01 16.09
N LEU A 59 3.96 -4.14 15.51
CA LEU A 59 2.55 -4.40 15.20
C LEU A 59 1.67 -4.35 16.46
N GLY A 60 2.18 -4.82 17.61
CA GLY A 60 1.51 -4.76 18.90
C GLY A 60 1.27 -3.33 19.39
N ASP A 61 2.19 -2.42 19.13
CA ASP A 61 2.12 -1.01 19.54
C ASP A 61 1.03 -0.23 18.78
N THR A 62 0.55 -0.75 17.65
CA THR A 62 -0.55 -0.17 16.87
C THR A 62 -1.93 -0.51 17.41
N VAL A 63 -2.00 -1.40 18.40
CA VAL A 63 -3.25 -1.80 19.06
C VAL A 63 -3.50 -0.88 20.25
N THR A 64 -4.36 0.11 20.05
CA THR A 64 -4.69 1.13 21.05
C THR A 64 -6.18 1.49 20.96
N PRO A 65 -6.83 1.89 22.07
CA PRO A 65 -8.17 2.48 22.00
C PRO A 65 -8.19 3.88 21.38
N LEU A 66 -7.03 4.52 21.21
CA LEU A 66 -6.94 5.88 20.69
C LEU A 66 -7.43 5.95 19.24
N GLY A 67 -8.39 6.84 18.99
CA GLY A 67 -8.93 7.08 17.64
C GLY A 67 -9.77 5.95 17.06
N ARG A 68 -10.18 4.95 17.87
CA ARG A 68 -11.04 3.84 17.41
C ARG A 68 -12.48 4.29 17.21
N LEU A 69 -13.07 3.85 16.09
CA LEU A 69 -14.50 3.88 15.90
C LEU A 69 -15.12 2.70 16.66
N THR A 70 -16.06 2.97 17.59
CA THR A 70 -16.60 1.96 18.52
C THR A 70 -18.11 1.82 18.49
N GLN A 71 -18.82 2.77 17.86
CA GLN A 71 -20.29 2.78 17.74
C GLN A 71 -20.69 3.15 16.32
N PRO A 72 -21.71 2.48 15.74
CA PRO A 72 -22.33 2.94 14.52
C PRO A 72 -22.94 4.34 14.72
N ALA A 73 -22.86 5.18 13.71
CA ALA A 73 -23.46 6.51 13.80
C ALA A 73 -23.95 7.01 12.44
N HIS A 74 -25.03 7.78 12.46
CA HIS A 74 -25.53 8.60 11.37
C HIS A 74 -25.07 10.05 11.60
N ILE A 75 -24.51 10.65 10.57
CA ILE A 75 -24.02 12.03 10.58
C ILE A 75 -24.93 12.84 9.68
N GLN A 76 -25.61 13.83 10.26
CA GLN A 76 -26.52 14.69 9.52
C GLN A 76 -26.34 16.14 9.98
N ASN A 77 -26.10 17.07 9.07
CA ASN A 77 -25.83 18.48 9.36
C ASN A 77 -24.72 18.66 10.44
N ASP A 78 -23.61 17.95 10.31
CA ASP A 78 -22.47 17.92 11.26
C ASP A 78 -22.83 17.40 12.66
N GLN A 79 -24.02 16.85 12.84
CA GLN A 79 -24.44 16.23 14.10
C GLN A 79 -24.31 14.71 14.01
N LYS A 80 -23.52 14.13 14.90
CA LYS A 80 -23.35 12.69 15.04
C LYS A 80 -24.44 12.13 15.96
N GLN A 81 -25.27 11.22 15.43
CA GLN A 81 -26.22 10.43 16.19
C GLN A 81 -25.76 8.98 16.25
N GLU A 82 -25.45 8.48 17.44
CA GLU A 82 -25.14 7.07 17.64
C GLU A 82 -26.35 6.20 17.40
N LEU A 83 -26.14 5.06 16.74
CA LEU A 83 -27.16 4.06 16.41
C LEU A 83 -26.81 2.69 17.01
N ASP A 84 -27.79 1.87 17.27
CA ASP A 84 -27.58 0.44 17.42
C ASP A 84 -27.36 -0.23 16.03
N TRP A 85 -26.84 -1.45 16.04
CA TRP A 85 -26.56 -2.18 14.81
C TRP A 85 -27.82 -2.46 13.98
N ASN A 86 -28.96 -2.74 14.62
CA ASN A 86 -30.18 -3.01 13.90
C ASN A 86 -30.65 -1.77 13.11
N SER A 87 -30.62 -0.61 13.76
CA SER A 87 -30.99 0.68 13.14
C SER A 87 -29.99 1.09 12.07
N ALA A 88 -28.68 0.92 12.31
CA ALA A 88 -27.65 1.32 11.35
C ALA A 88 -27.70 0.47 10.07
N THR A 89 -27.78 -0.86 10.18
CA THR A 89 -27.86 -1.75 9.02
C THR A 89 -29.20 -1.64 8.28
N GLN A 90 -30.31 -1.32 8.98
CA GLN A 90 -31.59 -1.03 8.35
C GLN A 90 -31.50 0.24 7.52
N LEU A 91 -30.92 1.32 8.06
CA LEU A 91 -30.74 2.58 7.34
C LEU A 91 -29.94 2.40 6.04
N VAL A 92 -28.84 1.64 6.11
CA VAL A 92 -28.01 1.35 4.93
C VAL A 92 -28.82 0.54 3.90
N ALA A 93 -29.49 -0.54 4.32
CA ALA A 93 -30.29 -1.39 3.44
C ALA A 93 -31.42 -0.60 2.75
N ASP A 94 -32.18 0.19 3.51
CA ASP A 94 -33.26 1.01 2.98
C ASP A 94 -32.78 2.02 1.95
N LYS A 95 -31.66 2.70 2.23
CA LYS A 95 -31.08 3.70 1.31
C LYS A 95 -30.54 3.08 0.03
N PHE A 96 -29.87 1.91 0.13
CA PHE A 96 -29.41 1.18 -1.05
C PHE A 96 -30.59 0.67 -1.87
N ASN A 97 -31.60 0.04 -1.26
CA ASN A 97 -32.80 -0.43 -1.96
C ASN A 97 -33.55 0.72 -2.64
N GLN A 98 -33.76 1.85 -1.93
CA GLN A 98 -34.38 3.04 -2.50
C GLN A 98 -33.61 3.55 -3.72
N THR A 99 -32.28 3.63 -3.62
CA THR A 99 -31.42 4.12 -4.71
C THR A 99 -31.47 3.20 -5.92
N ILE A 100 -31.44 1.88 -5.69
CA ILE A 100 -31.53 0.87 -6.75
C ILE A 100 -32.89 0.90 -7.43
N GLU A 101 -33.98 1.04 -6.67
CA GLU A 101 -35.34 1.11 -7.20
C GLU A 101 -35.56 2.37 -8.08
N GLU A 102 -34.98 3.50 -7.68
CA GLU A 102 -35.14 4.78 -8.39
C GLU A 102 -34.23 4.93 -9.60
N PHE A 103 -32.95 4.46 -9.50
CA PHE A 103 -31.91 4.75 -10.49
C PHE A 103 -31.28 3.51 -11.13
N GLY A 104 -31.63 2.30 -10.69
CA GLY A 104 -31.07 1.02 -11.17
C GLY A 104 -29.82 0.58 -10.41
N ALA A 105 -29.43 -0.67 -10.61
CA ALA A 105 -28.34 -1.33 -9.91
C ALA A 105 -26.97 -0.62 -10.05
N ASP A 106 -26.69 -0.04 -11.21
CA ASP A 106 -25.41 0.64 -11.46
C ASP A 106 -25.31 2.04 -10.83
N SER A 107 -26.34 2.49 -10.13
CA SER A 107 -26.31 3.74 -9.35
C SER A 107 -25.66 3.61 -7.98
N VAL A 108 -25.31 2.39 -7.56
CA VAL A 108 -24.63 2.12 -6.30
C VAL A 108 -23.27 1.50 -6.52
N ALA A 109 -22.36 1.68 -5.56
CA ALA A 109 -21.00 1.18 -5.68
C ALA A 109 -20.40 0.78 -4.33
N PHE A 110 -19.45 -0.18 -4.36
CA PHE A 110 -18.55 -0.51 -3.24
C PHE A 110 -17.12 -0.16 -3.60
N TYR A 111 -16.40 0.46 -2.66
CA TYR A 111 -14.95 0.67 -2.77
C TYR A 111 -14.23 0.02 -1.59
N VAL A 112 -13.60 -1.12 -1.84
CA VAL A 112 -13.05 -2.02 -0.82
C VAL A 112 -11.52 -1.97 -0.74
N SER A 113 -10.90 -2.78 0.11
CA SER A 113 -9.48 -2.64 0.45
C SER A 113 -8.73 -3.97 0.50
N GLY A 114 -7.49 -4.03 0.02
CA GLY A 114 -6.55 -5.15 0.25
C GLY A 114 -6.17 -5.39 1.72
N GLN A 115 -6.82 -4.70 2.65
CA GLN A 115 -6.75 -4.93 4.10
C GLN A 115 -7.89 -5.81 4.63
N LEU A 116 -8.93 -6.05 3.83
CA LEU A 116 -10.02 -6.97 4.15
C LEU A 116 -9.53 -8.42 4.11
N LEU A 117 -10.16 -9.29 4.88
CA LEU A 117 -9.95 -10.73 4.78
C LEU A 117 -10.66 -11.29 3.53
N THR A 118 -10.27 -12.48 3.08
CA THR A 118 -10.87 -13.11 1.89
C THR A 118 -12.37 -13.28 2.05
N GLU A 119 -12.81 -13.65 3.22
CA GLU A 119 -14.22 -13.82 3.58
C GLU A 119 -15.01 -12.50 3.52
N ASP A 120 -14.41 -11.39 4.00
CA ASP A 120 -15.00 -10.05 3.91
C ASP A 120 -15.23 -9.64 2.44
N TYR A 121 -14.19 -9.83 1.60
CA TYR A 121 -14.25 -9.55 0.17
C TYR A 121 -15.28 -10.42 -0.55
N TYR A 122 -15.32 -11.72 -0.22
CA TYR A 122 -16.25 -12.65 -0.85
C TYR A 122 -17.71 -12.22 -0.65
N VAL A 123 -18.09 -11.89 0.59
CA VAL A 123 -19.45 -11.43 0.91
C VAL A 123 -19.76 -10.10 0.22
N ALA A 124 -18.81 -9.15 0.19
CA ALA A 124 -18.98 -7.88 -0.51
C ALA A 124 -19.22 -8.08 -2.02
N ASN A 125 -18.40 -8.93 -2.64
CA ASN A 125 -18.49 -9.24 -4.07
C ASN A 125 -19.79 -10.00 -4.40
N LYS A 126 -20.14 -11.01 -3.60
CA LYS A 126 -21.40 -11.77 -3.74
C LYS A 126 -22.61 -10.82 -3.66
N LEU A 127 -22.65 -9.91 -2.69
CA LEU A 127 -23.74 -8.94 -2.55
C LEU A 127 -23.83 -8.02 -3.77
N MET A 128 -22.72 -7.37 -4.15
CA MET A 128 -22.73 -6.39 -5.23
C MET A 128 -22.99 -7.04 -6.58
N LYS A 129 -22.22 -8.06 -6.97
CA LYS A 129 -22.35 -8.67 -8.29
C LYS A 129 -23.45 -9.68 -8.39
N GLY A 130 -23.67 -10.47 -7.33
CA GLY A 130 -24.66 -11.54 -7.33
C GLY A 130 -26.09 -11.08 -7.12
N PHE A 131 -26.32 -10.14 -6.23
CA PHE A 131 -27.67 -9.82 -5.73
C PHE A 131 -28.12 -8.39 -6.01
N ILE A 132 -27.24 -7.40 -5.91
CA ILE A 132 -27.52 -6.05 -6.42
C ILE A 132 -27.51 -6.05 -7.95
N GLY A 133 -26.65 -6.86 -8.56
CA GLY A 133 -26.58 -7.02 -10.00
C GLY A 133 -25.74 -5.98 -10.71
N SER A 134 -24.80 -5.35 -10.02
CA SER A 134 -23.86 -4.37 -10.57
C SER A 134 -22.41 -4.85 -10.48
N GLY A 135 -21.60 -4.55 -11.50
CA GLY A 135 -20.17 -4.73 -11.49
C GLY A 135 -19.41 -3.69 -10.66
N ASN A 136 -20.06 -2.67 -10.10
CA ASN A 136 -19.46 -1.50 -9.47
C ASN A 136 -18.88 -1.80 -8.07
N ILE A 137 -17.99 -2.79 -7.99
CA ILE A 137 -17.13 -3.03 -6.84
C ILE A 137 -15.68 -3.01 -7.29
N ASP A 138 -14.89 -2.05 -6.79
CA ASP A 138 -13.46 -1.98 -7.05
C ASP A 138 -12.70 -1.73 -5.75
N SER A 139 -11.38 -1.81 -5.77
CA SER A 139 -10.58 -1.72 -4.57
C SER A 139 -9.30 -0.90 -4.77
N ASN A 140 -8.66 -0.53 -3.66
CA ASN A 140 -7.34 0.08 -3.72
C ASN A 140 -6.24 -0.88 -4.24
N SER A 141 -6.54 -2.16 -4.46
CA SER A 141 -5.68 -3.09 -5.22
C SER A 141 -5.54 -2.67 -6.69
N ARG A 142 -6.54 -1.94 -7.24
CA ARG A 142 -6.47 -1.25 -8.54
C ARG A 142 -5.28 -0.30 -8.62
N LEU A 143 -4.98 0.40 -7.54
CA LEU A 143 -3.88 1.35 -7.46
C LEU A 143 -2.51 0.66 -7.26
N CYS A 144 -2.50 -0.66 -6.99
CA CYS A 144 -1.31 -1.40 -6.60
C CYS A 144 -0.73 -2.25 -7.73
N MET A 145 -1.50 -3.25 -8.23
CA MET A 145 -1.00 -4.33 -9.08
C MET A 145 -1.93 -4.68 -10.25
N ALA A 146 -2.83 -3.80 -10.65
CA ALA A 146 -3.80 -4.09 -11.69
C ALA A 146 -3.15 -4.33 -13.07
N SER A 147 -2.03 -3.66 -13.36
CA SER A 147 -1.28 -3.87 -14.59
C SER A 147 -0.68 -5.28 -14.66
N THR A 148 -0.19 -5.81 -13.52
CA THR A 148 0.23 -7.22 -13.46
C THR A 148 -0.91 -8.18 -13.73
N VAL A 149 -2.10 -7.96 -13.16
CA VAL A 149 -3.28 -8.80 -13.40
C VAL A 149 -3.57 -8.92 -14.90
N VAL A 150 -3.60 -7.78 -15.60
CA VAL A 150 -3.84 -7.77 -17.05
C VAL A 150 -2.67 -8.38 -17.82
N GLY A 151 -1.43 -8.05 -17.47
CA GLY A 151 -0.24 -8.58 -18.12
C GLY A 151 -0.13 -10.11 -18.00
N HIS A 152 -0.42 -10.67 -16.82
CA HIS A 152 -0.46 -12.12 -16.60
C HIS A 152 -1.61 -12.77 -17.38
N LYS A 153 -2.82 -12.21 -17.36
CA LYS A 153 -3.95 -12.72 -18.15
C LYS A 153 -3.66 -12.71 -19.63
N ARG A 154 -3.04 -11.66 -20.18
CA ARG A 154 -2.62 -11.61 -21.59
C ARG A 154 -1.62 -12.72 -21.93
N ALA A 155 -0.63 -12.96 -21.08
CA ALA A 155 0.45 -13.91 -21.34
C ALA A 155 0.12 -15.36 -20.94
N PHE A 156 -0.54 -15.57 -19.81
CA PHE A 156 -0.75 -16.89 -19.20
C PHE A 156 -2.20 -17.38 -19.24
N GLY A 157 -3.14 -16.48 -19.59
CA GLY A 157 -4.58 -16.77 -19.54
C GLY A 157 -5.18 -16.65 -18.12
N ALA A 158 -4.37 -16.36 -17.10
CA ALA A 158 -4.81 -16.28 -15.71
C ALA A 158 -4.04 -15.23 -14.90
N ASP A 159 -4.63 -14.74 -13.80
CA ASP A 159 -3.97 -13.86 -12.83
C ASP A 159 -3.18 -14.71 -11.81
N THR A 160 -2.08 -15.29 -12.25
CA THR A 160 -1.28 -16.19 -11.41
C THR A 160 0.21 -15.85 -11.42
N VAL A 161 0.84 -15.95 -10.24
CA VAL A 161 2.29 -15.78 -10.06
C VAL A 161 2.96 -17.14 -10.24
N PRO A 162 3.94 -17.30 -11.17
CA PRO A 162 4.54 -18.60 -11.49
C PRO A 162 5.38 -19.21 -10.36
N VAL A 163 6.01 -18.38 -9.55
CA VAL A 163 7.11 -18.70 -8.62
C VAL A 163 6.65 -18.82 -7.17
N CYS A 164 7.55 -19.30 -6.31
CA CYS A 164 7.42 -19.29 -4.85
C CYS A 164 8.60 -18.54 -4.21
N TYR A 165 8.53 -18.27 -2.89
CA TYR A 165 9.56 -17.49 -2.20
C TYR A 165 10.92 -18.20 -2.14
N GLU A 166 10.94 -19.52 -2.15
CA GLU A 166 12.14 -20.35 -2.18
C GLU A 166 12.97 -20.13 -3.44
N ASP A 167 12.38 -19.61 -4.51
CA ASP A 167 13.12 -19.27 -5.74
C ASP A 167 14.13 -18.14 -5.52
N LEU A 168 13.95 -17.30 -4.48
CA LEU A 168 14.92 -16.28 -4.09
C LEU A 168 16.26 -16.86 -3.68
N GLU A 169 16.24 -18.02 -3.01
CA GLU A 169 17.44 -18.71 -2.53
C GLU A 169 18.06 -19.61 -3.58
N GLN A 170 17.31 -19.97 -4.64
CA GLN A 170 17.71 -20.90 -5.68
C GLN A 170 18.19 -20.24 -6.97
N ALA A 171 17.97 -18.93 -7.11
CA ALA A 171 18.37 -18.17 -8.29
C ALA A 171 19.89 -18.00 -8.40
N GLU A 172 20.39 -17.89 -9.63
CA GLU A 172 21.76 -17.50 -9.97
C GLU A 172 21.84 -15.98 -10.20
N VAL A 173 20.77 -15.41 -10.79
CA VAL A 173 20.63 -13.98 -11.01
C VAL A 173 19.24 -13.54 -10.53
N VAL A 174 19.20 -12.50 -9.73
CA VAL A 174 17.95 -11.83 -9.34
C VAL A 174 17.94 -10.42 -9.92
N VAL A 175 16.98 -10.13 -10.80
CA VAL A 175 16.70 -8.81 -11.35
C VAL A 175 15.57 -8.19 -10.55
N ILE A 176 15.76 -7.00 -10.00
CA ILE A 176 14.76 -6.26 -9.23
C ILE A 176 14.44 -4.98 -9.98
N THR A 177 13.26 -4.89 -10.58
CA THR A 177 12.86 -3.72 -11.38
C THR A 177 11.66 -3.01 -10.80
N GLY A 178 11.75 -1.69 -10.63
CA GLY A 178 10.68 -0.86 -10.10
C GLY A 178 10.22 -1.29 -8.70
N SER A 179 11.14 -1.77 -7.85
CA SER A 179 10.84 -2.30 -6.53
C SER A 179 11.92 -1.95 -5.50
N ASN A 180 11.64 -1.00 -4.61
CA ASN A 180 12.45 -0.85 -3.39
C ASN A 180 12.09 -1.97 -2.40
N LEU A 181 12.62 -3.18 -2.65
CA LEU A 181 12.31 -4.40 -1.90
C LEU A 181 12.66 -4.25 -0.41
N ALA A 182 13.77 -3.55 -0.10
CA ALA A 182 14.23 -3.29 1.26
C ALA A 182 13.19 -2.54 2.11
N TRP A 183 12.44 -1.61 1.52
CA TRP A 183 11.40 -0.84 2.23
C TRP A 183 10.00 -1.43 2.10
N CYS A 184 9.67 -1.94 0.92
CA CYS A 184 8.30 -2.38 0.60
C CYS A 184 8.00 -3.81 1.02
N HIS A 185 9.00 -4.71 0.93
CA HIS A 185 8.89 -6.14 1.26
C HIS A 185 10.13 -6.60 2.07
N PRO A 186 10.39 -5.99 3.25
CA PRO A 186 11.69 -6.12 3.92
C PRO A 186 12.10 -7.54 4.28
N VAL A 187 11.14 -8.44 4.53
CA VAL A 187 11.46 -9.83 4.87
C VAL A 187 11.94 -10.61 3.64
N LEU A 188 11.38 -10.36 2.44
CA LEU A 188 11.91 -10.94 1.20
C LEU A 188 13.32 -10.40 0.90
N PHE A 189 13.55 -9.10 1.14
CA PHE A 189 14.89 -8.53 1.06
C PHE A 189 15.88 -9.18 2.05
N GLN A 190 15.45 -9.45 3.29
CA GLN A 190 16.27 -10.16 4.26
C GLN A 190 16.60 -11.60 3.81
N ARG A 191 15.62 -12.30 3.18
CA ARG A 191 15.85 -13.64 2.59
C ARG A 191 16.89 -13.57 1.48
N LEU A 192 16.72 -12.67 0.50
CA LEU A 192 17.63 -12.48 -0.62
C LEU A 192 19.05 -12.08 -0.14
N ARG A 193 19.15 -11.16 0.83
CA ARG A 193 20.44 -10.77 1.42
C ARG A 193 21.14 -11.96 2.08
N ALA A 194 20.39 -12.78 2.81
CA ALA A 194 20.94 -13.99 3.43
C ALA A 194 21.39 -15.03 2.37
N ALA A 195 20.61 -15.20 1.30
CA ALA A 195 20.97 -16.08 0.18
C ALA A 195 22.26 -15.62 -0.50
N LYS A 196 22.41 -14.31 -0.77
CA LYS A 196 23.63 -13.75 -1.35
C LYS A 196 24.85 -13.87 -0.41
N GLN A 197 24.65 -13.72 0.90
CA GLN A 197 25.71 -13.96 1.88
C GLN A 197 26.17 -15.43 1.93
N ALA A 198 25.22 -16.35 1.78
CA ALA A 198 25.51 -17.79 1.74
C ALA A 198 26.12 -18.22 0.39
N ASN A 199 25.72 -17.56 -0.70
CA ASN A 199 26.25 -17.80 -2.05
C ASN A 199 26.67 -16.47 -2.70
N PRO A 200 27.96 -16.06 -2.58
CA PRO A 200 28.45 -14.81 -3.18
C PRO A 200 28.41 -14.75 -4.71
N GLU A 201 28.26 -15.90 -5.38
CA GLU A 201 28.12 -15.96 -6.85
C GLU A 201 26.72 -15.53 -7.32
N LEU A 202 25.70 -15.55 -6.45
CA LEU A 202 24.37 -14.99 -6.74
C LEU A 202 24.53 -13.52 -7.14
N LYS A 203 24.09 -13.15 -8.35
CA LYS A 203 24.14 -11.77 -8.85
C LYS A 203 22.79 -11.06 -8.63
N VAL A 204 22.86 -9.83 -8.19
CA VAL A 204 21.68 -8.97 -7.98
C VAL A 204 21.79 -7.72 -8.86
N ILE A 205 20.78 -7.50 -9.69
CA ILE A 205 20.66 -6.34 -10.58
C ILE A 205 19.44 -5.53 -10.12
N VAL A 206 19.66 -4.25 -9.81
CA VAL A 206 18.56 -3.34 -9.42
C VAL A 206 18.34 -2.33 -10.53
N ILE A 207 17.12 -2.26 -11.03
CA ILE A 207 16.64 -1.35 -12.07
C ILE A 207 15.64 -0.40 -11.44
N ASP A 208 16.09 0.80 -11.11
CA ASP A 208 15.31 1.86 -10.45
C ASP A 208 15.98 3.21 -10.76
N PRO A 209 15.23 4.25 -11.14
CA PRO A 209 15.81 5.58 -11.38
C PRO A 209 16.57 6.12 -10.16
N ARG A 210 16.23 5.68 -8.98
CA ARG A 210 16.81 6.08 -7.70
C ARG A 210 17.73 4.99 -7.14
N TYR A 211 18.86 5.39 -6.54
CA TYR A 211 19.69 4.47 -5.74
C TYR A 211 18.99 4.21 -4.39
N THR A 212 18.22 3.12 -4.32
CA THR A 212 17.43 2.77 -3.13
C THR A 212 18.21 1.89 -2.16
N ASP A 213 17.72 1.71 -0.92
CA ASP A 213 18.32 0.77 0.07
C ASP A 213 18.42 -0.67 -0.48
N THR A 214 17.63 -1.03 -1.48
CA THR A 214 17.74 -2.32 -2.17
C THR A 214 19.10 -2.48 -2.88
N CYS A 215 19.71 -1.37 -3.29
CA CYS A 215 21.02 -1.37 -3.94
C CYS A 215 22.18 -1.76 -3.01
N GLU A 216 21.97 -1.84 -1.68
CA GLU A 216 22.98 -2.33 -0.72
C GLU A 216 23.58 -3.70 -1.12
N ILE A 217 22.75 -4.55 -1.75
CA ILE A 217 23.19 -5.90 -2.18
C ILE A 217 23.37 -6.03 -3.70
N ALA A 218 23.21 -4.95 -4.46
CA ALA A 218 23.28 -4.98 -5.91
C ALA A 218 24.73 -5.10 -6.42
N ASP A 219 24.94 -5.99 -7.40
CA ASP A 219 26.17 -6.02 -8.21
C ASP A 219 26.11 -4.97 -9.32
N ILE A 220 24.89 -4.65 -9.82
CA ILE A 220 24.63 -3.65 -10.85
C ILE A 220 23.43 -2.83 -10.46
N HIS A 221 23.53 -1.50 -10.55
CA HIS A 221 22.41 -0.57 -10.50
C HIS A 221 22.24 0.13 -11.84
N LEU A 222 21.05 0.03 -12.41
CA LEU A 222 20.66 0.68 -13.67
C LEU A 222 19.66 1.79 -13.38
N ALA A 223 20.15 3.03 -13.37
CA ALA A 223 19.35 4.22 -13.12
C ALA A 223 18.70 4.71 -14.42
N LEU A 224 17.70 3.97 -14.93
CA LEU A 224 17.04 4.27 -16.19
C LEU A 224 16.15 5.52 -16.13
N GLU A 225 15.83 6.09 -17.29
CA GLU A 225 14.80 7.12 -17.44
C GLU A 225 13.43 6.56 -17.01
N SER A 226 12.67 7.37 -16.27
CA SER A 226 11.33 6.97 -15.79
C SER A 226 10.41 6.70 -16.98
N GLY A 227 9.82 5.51 -17.01
CA GLY A 227 8.91 5.07 -18.06
C GLY A 227 9.54 4.21 -19.17
N SER A 228 10.87 4.08 -19.23
CA SER A 228 11.58 3.42 -20.35
C SER A 228 11.74 1.89 -20.21
N ASP A 229 11.05 1.25 -19.27
CA ASP A 229 11.18 -0.19 -19.00
C ASP A 229 10.88 -1.06 -20.22
N VAL A 230 9.87 -0.72 -21.04
CA VAL A 230 9.54 -1.46 -22.27
C VAL A 230 10.71 -1.46 -23.25
N ALA A 231 11.37 -0.31 -23.45
CA ALA A 231 12.54 -0.21 -24.31
C ALA A 231 13.71 -1.07 -23.78
N LEU A 232 13.94 -1.08 -22.47
CA LEU A 232 14.99 -1.89 -21.83
C LEU A 232 14.78 -3.39 -22.08
N PHE A 233 13.56 -3.91 -21.85
CA PHE A 233 13.27 -5.34 -22.00
C PHE A 233 13.08 -5.77 -23.45
N ASN A 234 12.61 -4.92 -24.37
CA ASN A 234 12.64 -5.18 -25.81
C ASN A 234 14.09 -5.26 -26.31
N GLY A 235 14.96 -4.37 -25.85
CA GLY A 235 16.40 -4.46 -26.12
C GLY A 235 17.02 -5.76 -25.64
N LEU A 236 16.59 -6.26 -24.46
CA LEU A 236 17.01 -7.59 -23.97
C LEU A 236 16.49 -8.71 -24.88
N LEU A 237 15.22 -8.68 -25.30
CA LEU A 237 14.67 -9.70 -26.20
C LEU A 237 15.41 -9.72 -27.54
N ALA A 238 15.72 -8.55 -28.11
CA ALA A 238 16.54 -8.43 -29.32
C ALA A 238 17.98 -8.94 -29.10
N TYR A 239 18.58 -8.67 -27.92
CA TYR A 239 19.88 -9.22 -27.57
C TYR A 239 19.90 -10.74 -27.53
N LEU A 240 18.86 -11.35 -26.95
CA LEU A 240 18.72 -12.81 -26.85
C LEU A 240 18.65 -13.46 -28.23
N ASP A 241 17.92 -12.88 -29.16
CA ASP A 241 17.83 -13.34 -30.55
C ASP A 241 19.17 -13.19 -31.29
N ASN A 242 19.76 -12.00 -31.27
CA ASN A 242 21.01 -11.71 -31.96
C ASN A 242 22.24 -12.53 -31.47
N ASN A 243 22.16 -13.11 -30.29
CA ASN A 243 23.23 -13.89 -29.66
C ASN A 243 22.92 -15.39 -29.52
N ASP A 244 21.94 -15.92 -30.24
CA ASP A 244 21.52 -17.33 -30.22
C ASP A 244 21.22 -17.83 -28.79
N LYS A 245 20.48 -17.03 -27.99
CA LYS A 245 20.14 -17.35 -26.60
C LYS A 245 18.67 -17.72 -26.40
N LEU A 246 17.93 -17.87 -27.50
CA LEU A 246 16.55 -18.31 -27.47
C LEU A 246 16.45 -19.81 -27.18
N ASP A 247 15.45 -20.23 -26.38
CA ASP A 247 15.03 -21.63 -26.24
C ASP A 247 13.99 -21.96 -27.33
N SER A 248 14.48 -22.28 -28.51
CA SER A 248 13.62 -22.57 -29.67
C SER A 248 12.66 -23.73 -29.45
N ASP A 249 13.08 -24.75 -28.70
CA ASP A 249 12.24 -25.91 -28.35
C ASP A 249 11.08 -25.49 -27.42
N TYR A 250 11.35 -24.65 -26.41
CA TYR A 250 10.32 -24.14 -25.52
C TYR A 250 9.35 -23.23 -26.27
N ILE A 251 9.86 -22.31 -27.09
CA ILE A 251 9.06 -21.38 -27.89
C ILE A 251 8.08 -22.16 -28.77
N GLU A 252 8.55 -23.18 -29.52
CA GLU A 252 7.71 -23.96 -30.42
C GLU A 252 6.62 -24.76 -29.69
N LYS A 253 7.01 -25.41 -28.58
CA LYS A 253 6.12 -26.33 -27.85
C LYS A 253 5.09 -25.61 -26.99
N HIS A 254 5.52 -24.56 -26.25
CA HIS A 254 4.77 -23.99 -25.14
C HIS A 254 4.29 -22.56 -25.35
N THR A 255 4.56 -21.95 -26.53
CA THR A 255 4.22 -20.54 -26.76
C THR A 255 3.55 -20.28 -28.10
N GLN A 256 2.94 -19.09 -28.21
CA GLN A 256 2.39 -18.50 -29.45
C GLN A 256 2.74 -17.00 -29.50
N GLY A 257 2.62 -16.39 -30.67
CA GLY A 257 2.83 -14.95 -30.88
C GLY A 257 4.30 -14.50 -30.96
N PHE A 258 5.28 -15.41 -30.89
CA PHE A 258 6.71 -15.09 -30.88
C PHE A 258 7.16 -14.24 -32.07
N THR A 259 6.71 -14.59 -33.31
CA THR A 259 7.14 -13.90 -34.54
C THR A 259 6.84 -12.40 -34.53
N GLU A 260 5.70 -11.98 -33.97
CA GLU A 260 5.32 -10.58 -33.91
C GLU A 260 6.11 -9.86 -32.78
N ALA A 261 6.22 -10.50 -31.63
CA ALA A 261 6.96 -9.93 -30.50
C ALA A 261 8.45 -9.73 -30.82
N ILE A 262 9.09 -10.72 -31.47
CA ILE A 262 10.52 -10.58 -31.84
C ILE A 262 10.70 -9.55 -32.95
N ARG A 263 9.80 -9.45 -33.94
CA ARG A 263 9.85 -8.40 -34.97
C ARG A 263 9.79 -7.02 -34.33
N THR A 264 8.91 -6.79 -33.37
CA THR A 264 8.83 -5.53 -32.64
C THR A 264 10.10 -5.28 -31.81
N ALA A 265 10.63 -6.29 -31.14
CA ALA A 265 11.84 -6.15 -30.33
C ALA A 265 13.10 -5.86 -31.16
N THR A 266 13.21 -6.38 -32.38
CA THR A 266 14.37 -6.12 -33.26
C THR A 266 14.46 -4.67 -33.76
N ASP A 267 13.42 -3.84 -33.58
CA ASP A 267 13.50 -2.40 -33.80
C ASP A 267 14.32 -1.67 -32.72
N TYR A 268 14.66 -2.35 -31.61
CA TYR A 268 15.41 -1.77 -30.50
C TYR A 268 16.88 -2.17 -30.54
N ARG A 269 17.77 -1.24 -30.95
CA ARG A 269 19.21 -1.46 -30.92
C ARG A 269 19.80 -1.05 -29.57
N TYR A 270 20.66 -1.89 -29.03
CA TYR A 270 21.36 -1.65 -27.75
C TYR A 270 22.82 -1.19 -27.92
N THR A 271 23.29 -1.08 -29.16
CA THR A 271 24.60 -0.50 -29.53
C THR A 271 24.44 0.47 -30.70
N GLU A 272 25.36 1.41 -30.86
CA GLU A 272 25.34 2.36 -31.99
C GLU A 272 25.38 1.69 -33.36
N SER A 273 26.13 0.58 -33.44
CA SER A 273 26.26 -0.22 -34.69
C SER A 273 25.18 -1.29 -34.86
N GLY A 274 24.22 -1.38 -33.94
CA GLY A 274 23.14 -2.37 -33.96
C GLY A 274 22.07 -2.06 -35.01
N TRP A 275 21.30 -3.09 -35.35
CA TRP A 275 20.11 -2.93 -36.21
C TRP A 275 18.92 -2.41 -35.39
N GLY A 276 18.01 -1.70 -36.02
CA GLY A 276 16.80 -1.14 -35.44
C GLY A 276 16.83 0.39 -35.38
N ASP A 277 15.65 0.99 -35.42
CA ASP A 277 15.49 2.45 -35.46
C ASP A 277 15.45 3.09 -34.06
N LYS A 278 15.10 2.32 -33.04
CA LYS A 278 14.93 2.79 -31.64
C LYS A 278 16.19 2.50 -30.81
N SER A 279 16.91 3.54 -30.39
CA SER A 279 18.12 3.42 -29.55
C SER A 279 17.77 3.20 -28.09
N VAL A 280 18.04 2.02 -27.54
CA VAL A 280 17.84 1.72 -26.13
C VAL A 280 18.67 2.64 -25.21
N PRO A 281 19.98 2.91 -25.49
CA PRO A 281 20.74 3.90 -24.73
C PRO A 281 20.08 5.27 -24.66
N GLU A 282 19.58 5.79 -25.79
CA GLU A 282 18.92 7.12 -25.86
C GLU A 282 17.59 7.13 -25.10
N LEU A 283 16.79 6.05 -25.19
CA LEU A 283 15.48 5.94 -24.54
C LEU A 283 15.61 5.73 -23.03
N THR A 284 16.65 5.01 -22.59
CA THR A 284 16.81 4.64 -21.17
C THR A 284 17.77 5.53 -20.41
N GLY A 285 18.61 6.30 -21.11
CA GLY A 285 19.70 7.05 -20.51
C GLY A 285 20.84 6.16 -19.99
N LEU A 286 20.84 4.86 -20.30
CA LEU A 286 21.87 3.90 -19.89
C LEU A 286 22.97 3.82 -20.96
N THR A 287 24.20 3.53 -20.53
CA THR A 287 25.30 3.29 -21.47
C THR A 287 25.21 1.89 -22.08
N GLU A 288 25.77 1.73 -23.29
CA GLU A 288 25.89 0.42 -23.95
C GLU A 288 26.55 -0.63 -23.05
N GLN A 289 27.59 -0.22 -22.31
CA GLN A 289 28.28 -1.11 -21.36
C GLN A 289 27.37 -1.63 -20.24
N GLN A 290 26.51 -0.76 -19.67
CA GLN A 290 25.55 -1.14 -18.65
C GLN A 290 24.50 -2.12 -19.21
N LEU A 291 23.99 -1.83 -20.41
CA LEU A 291 23.04 -2.71 -21.12
C LEU A 291 23.65 -4.07 -21.42
N GLU A 292 24.87 -4.11 -21.98
CA GLU A 292 25.55 -5.37 -22.28
C GLU A 292 25.81 -6.20 -21.01
N GLN A 293 26.24 -5.59 -19.91
CA GLN A 293 26.44 -6.28 -18.65
C GLN A 293 25.15 -6.94 -18.13
N PHE A 294 24.04 -6.21 -18.16
CA PHE A 294 22.76 -6.74 -17.75
C PHE A 294 22.29 -7.86 -18.66
N TYR A 295 22.27 -7.63 -19.98
CA TYR A 295 21.78 -8.59 -20.96
C TYR A 295 22.60 -9.89 -20.95
N LYS A 296 23.91 -9.78 -20.83
CA LYS A 296 24.82 -10.92 -20.73
C LYS A 296 24.56 -11.76 -19.48
N LEU A 297 24.33 -11.13 -18.31
CA LEU A 297 24.01 -11.86 -17.08
C LEU A 297 22.67 -12.58 -17.21
N PHE A 298 21.63 -11.96 -17.77
CA PHE A 298 20.35 -12.58 -18.02
C PHE A 298 20.47 -13.78 -18.99
N ALA A 299 21.22 -13.60 -20.08
CA ALA A 299 21.36 -14.59 -21.15
C ALA A 299 22.21 -15.79 -20.78
N SER A 300 23.27 -15.61 -19.93
CA SER A 300 24.28 -16.63 -19.67
C SER A 300 24.02 -17.49 -18.44
N ASN A 301 23.05 -17.14 -17.62
CA ASN A 301 22.67 -17.91 -16.44
C ASN A 301 21.35 -18.64 -16.66
N GLU A 302 21.23 -19.83 -16.12
CA GLU A 302 20.01 -20.63 -16.27
C GLU A 302 18.89 -20.13 -15.37
N LYS A 303 19.21 -19.88 -14.08
CA LYS A 303 18.23 -19.54 -13.05
C LYS A 303 18.17 -18.03 -12.86
N VAL A 304 17.29 -17.39 -13.63
CA VAL A 304 17.05 -15.93 -13.55
C VAL A 304 15.66 -15.67 -13.00
N LEU A 305 15.58 -14.96 -11.89
CA LEU A 305 14.34 -14.49 -11.25
C LEU A 305 14.20 -12.98 -11.46
N THR A 306 13.11 -12.53 -12.04
CA THR A 306 12.82 -11.08 -12.19
C THR A 306 11.71 -10.65 -11.25
N ILE A 307 12.05 -9.91 -10.19
CA ILE A 307 11.13 -9.35 -9.20
C ILE A 307 10.70 -7.96 -9.65
N TYR A 308 9.39 -7.68 -9.67
CA TYR A 308 8.87 -6.36 -9.99
C TYR A 308 7.67 -5.99 -9.13
N SER A 309 7.44 -4.68 -8.98
CA SER A 309 6.41 -4.15 -8.11
C SER A 309 5.81 -2.85 -8.68
N GLN A 310 5.57 -1.84 -7.85
CA GLN A 310 4.80 -0.65 -8.22
C GLN A 310 5.49 0.25 -9.25
N GLY A 311 6.82 0.27 -9.35
CA GLY A 311 7.53 1.04 -10.39
C GLY A 311 7.21 0.56 -11.80
N VAL A 312 6.94 -0.75 -11.97
CA VAL A 312 6.45 -1.33 -13.22
C VAL A 312 4.94 -1.11 -13.36
N ASN A 313 4.18 -1.37 -12.30
CA ASN A 313 2.73 -1.40 -12.35
C ASN A 313 2.06 -0.03 -12.44
N GLN A 314 2.54 0.98 -11.67
CA GLN A 314 1.91 2.31 -11.55
C GLN A 314 2.37 3.24 -12.68
N SER A 315 2.08 2.86 -13.91
CA SER A 315 2.44 3.55 -15.15
C SER A 315 1.31 3.43 -16.16
N THR A 316 1.18 4.41 -17.04
CA THR A 316 0.25 4.39 -18.18
C THR A 316 0.55 3.28 -19.19
N GLN A 317 1.75 2.67 -19.11
CA GLN A 317 2.17 1.49 -19.86
C GLN A 317 2.44 0.27 -18.96
N GLY A 318 1.81 0.21 -17.77
CA GLY A 318 2.12 -0.82 -16.80
C GLY A 318 1.89 -2.25 -17.32
N CYS A 319 0.83 -2.49 -18.07
CA CYS A 319 0.56 -3.79 -18.69
C CYS A 319 1.65 -4.21 -19.67
N ASP A 320 2.11 -3.29 -20.49
CA ASP A 320 3.12 -3.56 -21.51
C ASP A 320 4.51 -3.77 -20.92
N LYS A 321 4.85 -3.05 -19.83
CA LYS A 321 6.07 -3.30 -19.04
C LYS A 321 6.10 -4.73 -18.47
N VAL A 322 4.97 -5.19 -17.92
CA VAL A 322 4.82 -6.58 -17.44
C VAL A 322 5.01 -7.57 -18.56
N ASN A 323 4.38 -7.34 -19.72
CA ASN A 323 4.51 -8.25 -20.86
C ASN A 323 5.91 -8.24 -21.48
N ALA A 324 6.62 -7.10 -21.51
CA ALA A 324 8.01 -7.04 -21.96
C ALA A 324 8.94 -7.90 -21.08
N ILE A 325 8.74 -7.88 -19.76
CA ILE A 325 9.47 -8.75 -18.80
C ILE A 325 9.15 -10.22 -19.07
N ILE A 326 7.87 -10.58 -19.19
CA ILE A 326 7.41 -11.96 -19.41
C ILE A 326 7.97 -12.50 -20.72
N ASN A 327 7.95 -11.72 -21.79
CA ASN A 327 8.49 -12.11 -23.11
C ASN A 327 9.95 -12.62 -23.01
N CYS A 328 10.79 -11.95 -22.22
CA CYS A 328 12.18 -12.37 -22.04
C CYS A 328 12.30 -13.72 -21.30
N HIS A 329 11.44 -13.98 -20.33
CA HIS A 329 11.38 -15.27 -19.63
C HIS A 329 10.84 -16.39 -20.52
N LEU A 330 9.80 -16.13 -21.30
CA LEU A 330 9.26 -17.09 -22.27
C LEU A 330 10.26 -17.42 -23.38
N ALA A 331 10.97 -16.40 -23.90
CA ALA A 331 11.96 -16.59 -24.96
C ALA A 331 13.14 -17.49 -24.56
N THR A 332 13.39 -17.62 -23.26
CA THR A 332 14.51 -18.41 -22.72
C THR A 332 14.07 -19.65 -21.92
N GLY A 333 12.75 -19.99 -21.91
CA GLY A 333 12.22 -21.11 -21.14
C GLY A 333 12.43 -21.00 -19.63
N LYS A 334 12.65 -19.78 -19.12
CA LYS A 334 12.93 -19.49 -17.71
C LYS A 334 11.63 -19.25 -16.94
N ILE A 335 10.77 -20.28 -16.88
CA ILE A 335 9.49 -20.25 -16.18
C ILE A 335 9.10 -21.66 -15.73
N GLY A 336 8.38 -21.78 -14.63
CA GLY A 336 7.88 -23.05 -14.10
C GLY A 336 8.95 -23.98 -13.49
N LYS A 337 10.17 -23.51 -13.31
CA LYS A 337 11.30 -24.27 -12.74
C LYS A 337 11.91 -23.54 -11.53
N PRO A 338 12.61 -24.27 -10.65
CA PRO A 338 13.20 -23.65 -9.44
C PRO A 338 14.20 -22.53 -9.74
N GLY A 339 14.06 -21.43 -9.03
CA GLY A 339 14.97 -20.28 -9.07
C GLY A 339 14.78 -19.37 -10.28
N MET A 340 13.69 -19.49 -11.04
CA MET A 340 13.49 -18.69 -12.25
C MET A 340 12.04 -18.32 -12.52
N GLY A 341 11.84 -17.17 -13.15
CA GLY A 341 10.54 -16.69 -13.61
C GLY A 341 10.29 -15.22 -13.32
N PRO A 342 9.19 -14.66 -13.88
CA PRO A 342 8.71 -13.35 -13.52
C PRO A 342 7.99 -13.41 -12.18
N PHE A 343 8.37 -12.54 -11.22
CA PHE A 343 7.83 -12.50 -9.87
C PHE A 343 7.24 -11.12 -9.54
N SER A 344 5.94 -11.01 -9.62
CA SER A 344 5.19 -9.83 -9.20
C SER A 344 4.93 -9.87 -7.69
N VAL A 345 5.44 -8.87 -6.94
CA VAL A 345 5.31 -8.82 -5.48
C VAL A 345 4.24 -7.82 -5.07
N THR A 346 3.10 -8.32 -4.56
CA THR A 346 1.96 -7.47 -4.21
C THR A 346 2.21 -6.61 -2.98
N GLY A 347 1.63 -5.39 -2.98
CA GLY A 347 1.83 -4.43 -1.89
C GLY A 347 1.07 -4.76 -0.62
N GLN A 348 -0.22 -5.08 -0.71
CA GLN A 348 -1.12 -5.23 0.45
C GLN A 348 -1.23 -6.69 0.92
N PRO A 349 -1.62 -6.92 2.20
CA PRO A 349 -1.54 -8.25 2.82
C PRO A 349 -2.50 -9.27 2.20
N ASN A 350 -3.62 -8.83 1.65
CA ASN A 350 -4.63 -9.68 1.01
C ASN A 350 -5.15 -9.17 -0.33
N ALA A 351 -4.32 -8.42 -1.08
CA ALA A 351 -4.69 -8.00 -2.43
C ALA A 351 -4.85 -9.19 -3.38
N MET A 352 -4.09 -10.28 -3.18
CA MET A 352 -4.26 -11.53 -3.91
C MET A 352 -5.62 -12.17 -3.57
N GLY A 353 -5.93 -12.42 -2.30
CA GLY A 353 -7.21 -13.00 -1.88
C GLY A 353 -8.43 -12.19 -2.32
N GLY A 354 -8.32 -10.85 -2.32
CA GLY A 354 -9.37 -9.99 -2.86
C GLY A 354 -9.61 -10.23 -4.36
N ARG A 355 -8.55 -10.45 -5.16
CA ARG A 355 -8.68 -10.77 -6.58
C ARG A 355 -9.26 -12.18 -6.80
N GLU A 356 -8.85 -13.14 -5.98
CA GLU A 356 -9.38 -14.52 -6.00
C GLU A 356 -10.91 -14.57 -5.90
N VAL A 357 -11.49 -13.68 -5.11
CA VAL A 357 -12.94 -13.62 -4.89
C VAL A 357 -13.64 -12.52 -5.69
N GLY A 358 -12.97 -11.95 -6.71
CA GLY A 358 -13.59 -11.01 -7.64
C GLY A 358 -13.68 -9.57 -7.13
N GLY A 359 -12.80 -9.15 -6.21
CA GLY A 359 -12.81 -7.80 -5.62
C GLY A 359 -12.37 -6.65 -6.56
N LEU A 360 -12.13 -6.91 -7.85
CA LEU A 360 -11.93 -5.91 -8.90
C LEU A 360 -13.16 -5.82 -9.82
N ALA A 361 -13.44 -4.64 -10.33
CA ALA A 361 -14.63 -4.35 -11.14
C ALA A 361 -14.76 -5.23 -12.39
N ASN A 362 -13.66 -5.73 -12.91
CA ASN A 362 -13.58 -6.50 -14.15
C ASN A 362 -13.37 -8.02 -13.96
N THR A 363 -13.59 -8.56 -12.76
CA THR A 363 -13.44 -9.99 -12.46
C THR A 363 -14.65 -10.52 -11.70
N LEU A 364 -15.04 -11.80 -11.93
CA LEU A 364 -15.95 -12.54 -11.06
C LEU A 364 -15.15 -13.32 -10.00
N ALA A 365 -15.83 -13.84 -8.99
CA ALA A 365 -15.20 -14.66 -7.95
C ALA A 365 -14.65 -15.98 -8.54
N ALA A 366 -13.66 -16.59 -7.86
CA ALA A 366 -13.02 -17.86 -8.25
C ALA A 366 -12.43 -17.86 -9.69
N HIS A 367 -11.94 -16.70 -10.13
CA HIS A 367 -11.38 -16.45 -11.46
C HIS A 367 -12.33 -16.77 -12.64
N PHE A 368 -13.64 -16.71 -12.40
CA PHE A 368 -14.62 -16.70 -13.50
C PHE A 368 -14.56 -15.36 -14.25
N GLU A 369 -14.92 -15.39 -15.54
CA GLU A 369 -14.78 -14.23 -16.43
C GLU A 369 -16.13 -13.59 -16.76
N PHE A 370 -16.19 -12.26 -16.79
CA PHE A 370 -17.29 -11.52 -17.40
C PHE A 370 -17.30 -11.78 -18.93
N GLY A 371 -18.51 -11.87 -19.50
CA GLY A 371 -18.68 -12.06 -20.93
C GLY A 371 -18.59 -13.53 -21.40
N ASP A 372 -18.20 -14.45 -20.53
CA ASP A 372 -18.31 -15.88 -20.78
C ASP A 372 -19.67 -16.41 -20.29
N PRO A 373 -20.57 -16.85 -21.20
CA PRO A 373 -21.91 -17.34 -20.83
C PRO A 373 -21.88 -18.53 -19.87
N GLN A 374 -20.87 -19.40 -19.97
CA GLN A 374 -20.74 -20.58 -19.11
C GLN A 374 -20.38 -20.15 -17.69
N SER A 375 -19.42 -19.21 -17.55
CA SER A 375 -19.07 -18.62 -16.26
C SER A 375 -20.27 -17.96 -15.61
N HIS A 376 -21.04 -17.16 -16.36
CA HIS A 376 -22.23 -16.48 -15.87
C HIS A 376 -23.28 -17.48 -15.37
N GLN A 377 -23.59 -18.51 -16.15
CA GLN A 377 -24.54 -19.56 -15.77
C GLN A 377 -24.08 -20.28 -14.49
N THR A 378 -22.81 -20.73 -14.46
CA THR A 378 -22.25 -21.48 -13.34
C THR A 378 -22.29 -20.68 -12.03
N VAL A 379 -21.93 -19.40 -12.08
CA VAL A 379 -21.95 -18.52 -10.90
C VAL A 379 -23.39 -18.22 -10.46
N SER A 380 -24.31 -17.96 -11.40
CA SER A 380 -25.73 -17.71 -11.08
C SER A 380 -26.40 -18.92 -10.42
N GLU A 381 -26.17 -20.12 -10.95
CA GLU A 381 -26.71 -21.37 -10.40
C GLU A 381 -26.13 -21.62 -8.98
N PHE A 382 -24.83 -21.40 -8.78
CA PHE A 382 -24.16 -21.64 -7.50
C PHE A 382 -24.66 -20.67 -6.41
N TRP A 383 -24.75 -19.39 -6.72
CA TRP A 383 -25.25 -18.38 -5.77
C TRP A 383 -26.77 -18.35 -5.68
N GLN A 384 -27.49 -19.08 -6.54
CA GLN A 384 -28.95 -19.10 -6.62
C GLN A 384 -29.51 -17.68 -6.82
N THR A 385 -29.03 -17.00 -7.85
CA THR A 385 -29.41 -15.64 -8.19
C THR A 385 -29.77 -15.48 -9.66
N ASP A 386 -30.80 -14.68 -9.93
CA ASP A 386 -31.18 -14.25 -11.29
C ASP A 386 -30.63 -12.85 -11.62
N SER A 387 -29.95 -12.22 -10.67
CA SER A 387 -29.51 -10.82 -10.76
C SER A 387 -28.00 -10.67 -10.96
N LEU A 388 -27.27 -11.74 -11.32
CA LEU A 388 -25.83 -11.65 -11.51
C LEU A 388 -25.45 -10.57 -12.53
N ALA A 389 -24.53 -9.69 -12.16
CA ALA A 389 -24.00 -8.65 -13.05
C ALA A 389 -23.49 -9.24 -14.37
N THR A 390 -23.93 -8.65 -15.49
CA THR A 390 -23.65 -9.15 -16.84
C THR A 390 -22.42 -8.51 -17.50
N HIS A 391 -21.90 -7.43 -16.89
CA HIS A 391 -20.77 -6.67 -17.43
C HIS A 391 -19.85 -6.16 -16.30
N ALA A 392 -18.61 -5.87 -16.67
CA ALA A 392 -17.63 -5.26 -15.77
C ALA A 392 -18.11 -3.88 -15.29
N GLY A 393 -17.84 -3.59 -14.02
CA GLY A 393 -18.15 -2.28 -13.43
C GLY A 393 -17.06 -1.24 -13.69
N LEU A 394 -17.26 -0.07 -13.08
CA LEU A 394 -16.34 1.05 -13.13
C LEU A 394 -15.08 0.76 -12.32
N LYS A 395 -13.91 1.04 -12.91
CA LYS A 395 -12.62 0.99 -12.21
C LYS A 395 -12.51 2.18 -11.26
N ALA A 396 -11.59 2.12 -10.30
CA ALA A 396 -11.51 3.09 -9.20
C ALA A 396 -11.61 4.56 -9.63
N ILE A 397 -10.81 5.02 -10.60
CA ILE A 397 -10.86 6.42 -11.07
C ILE A 397 -12.22 6.71 -11.72
N ASP A 398 -12.65 5.85 -12.64
CA ASP A 398 -13.93 5.99 -13.36
C ASP A 398 -15.14 5.98 -12.41
N LEU A 399 -15.03 5.22 -11.28
CA LEU A 399 -16.09 5.14 -10.27
C LEU A 399 -16.28 6.50 -9.57
N PHE A 400 -15.20 7.14 -9.14
CA PHE A 400 -15.28 8.47 -8.53
C PHE A 400 -15.62 9.56 -9.55
N ASP A 401 -15.22 9.42 -10.81
CA ASP A 401 -15.65 10.30 -11.89
C ASP A 401 -17.16 10.19 -12.12
N ALA A 402 -17.71 8.97 -12.19
CA ALA A 402 -19.14 8.73 -12.30
C ALA A 402 -19.93 9.26 -11.09
N MET A 403 -19.36 9.21 -9.89
CA MET A 403 -19.92 9.82 -8.69
C MET A 403 -19.99 11.35 -8.82
N ASN A 404 -18.91 11.96 -9.30
CA ASN A 404 -18.84 13.41 -9.55
C ASN A 404 -19.85 13.87 -10.63
N GLU A 405 -20.09 13.02 -11.63
CA GLU A 405 -21.12 13.22 -12.65
C GLU A 405 -22.55 12.97 -12.12
N GLY A 406 -22.68 12.44 -10.92
CA GLY A 406 -23.96 12.13 -10.30
C GLY A 406 -24.62 10.86 -10.85
N LYS A 407 -23.85 9.94 -11.46
CA LYS A 407 -24.31 8.61 -11.88
C LYS A 407 -24.36 7.65 -10.69
N ILE A 408 -23.34 7.66 -9.84
CA ILE A 408 -23.32 6.94 -8.56
C ILE A 408 -23.99 7.81 -7.50
N LYS A 409 -25.01 7.25 -6.84
CA LYS A 409 -25.87 7.91 -5.86
C LYS A 409 -25.67 7.39 -4.44
N ALA A 410 -25.11 6.17 -4.29
CA ALA A 410 -24.73 5.63 -3.00
C ALA A 410 -23.42 4.87 -3.11
N VAL A 411 -22.54 5.06 -2.15
CA VAL A 411 -21.26 4.36 -2.08
C VAL A 411 -21.01 3.82 -0.68
N TRP A 412 -20.45 2.59 -0.62
CA TRP A 412 -19.94 2.01 0.62
C TRP A 412 -18.43 1.81 0.51
N ILE A 413 -17.69 2.54 1.33
CA ILE A 413 -16.22 2.48 1.41
C ILE A 413 -15.83 1.61 2.61
N MET A 414 -14.94 0.62 2.41
CA MET A 414 -14.57 -0.35 3.45
C MET A 414 -13.05 -0.41 3.63
N ALA A 415 -12.59 -0.15 4.86
CA ALA A 415 -11.21 -0.30 5.31
C ALA A 415 -10.14 0.41 4.45
N THR A 416 -10.51 1.53 3.80
CA THR A 416 -9.61 2.33 2.95
C THR A 416 -9.95 3.82 3.01
N ASN A 417 -9.00 4.68 2.59
CA ASN A 417 -9.10 6.14 2.64
C ASN A 417 -8.85 6.75 1.24
N PRO A 418 -9.86 6.69 0.32
CA PRO A 418 -9.71 7.15 -1.06
C PRO A 418 -9.35 8.63 -1.18
N VAL A 419 -9.81 9.51 -0.29
CA VAL A 419 -9.48 10.95 -0.29
C VAL A 419 -7.97 11.21 -0.13
N VAL A 420 -7.22 10.25 0.41
CA VAL A 420 -5.75 10.35 0.54
C VAL A 420 -5.02 9.54 -0.52
N SER A 421 -5.57 8.40 -0.94
CA SER A 421 -4.84 7.41 -1.72
C SER A 421 -5.07 7.47 -3.22
N LEU A 422 -6.12 8.14 -3.70
CA LEU A 422 -6.39 8.33 -5.13
C LEU A 422 -5.70 9.60 -5.67
N PRO A 423 -5.33 9.63 -6.96
CA PRO A 423 -4.91 10.87 -7.62
C PRO A 423 -6.00 11.92 -7.59
N ASP A 424 -5.61 13.20 -7.66
CA ASP A 424 -6.55 14.32 -7.68
C ASP A 424 -7.50 14.29 -6.46
N SER A 425 -6.92 14.35 -5.26
CA SER A 425 -7.66 14.11 -4.02
C SER A 425 -8.79 15.12 -3.78
N GLU A 426 -8.68 16.35 -4.27
CA GLU A 426 -9.77 17.35 -4.17
C GLU A 426 -10.99 16.96 -5.03
N LYS A 427 -10.76 16.37 -6.21
CA LYS A 427 -11.84 15.82 -7.04
C LYS A 427 -12.53 14.63 -6.35
N ILE A 428 -11.76 13.76 -5.69
CA ILE A 428 -12.29 12.63 -4.92
C ILE A 428 -13.15 13.13 -3.75
N LYS A 429 -12.67 14.14 -3.02
CA LYS A 429 -13.41 14.79 -1.94
C LYS A 429 -14.72 15.40 -2.47
N ALA A 430 -14.66 16.18 -3.55
CA ALA A 430 -15.83 16.77 -4.18
C ALA A 430 -16.84 15.71 -4.66
N ALA A 431 -16.37 14.56 -5.16
CA ALA A 431 -17.23 13.45 -5.54
C ALA A 431 -18.01 12.87 -4.35
N LEU A 432 -17.34 12.68 -3.21
CA LEU A 432 -17.97 12.22 -1.98
C LEU A 432 -18.94 13.25 -1.39
N GLU A 433 -18.59 14.54 -1.36
CA GLU A 433 -19.47 15.63 -0.92
C GLU A 433 -20.75 15.75 -1.78
N LYS A 434 -20.63 15.39 -3.06
CA LYS A 434 -21.76 15.42 -4.01
C LYS A 434 -22.61 14.13 -3.98
N CYS A 435 -22.06 13.02 -3.52
CA CYS A 435 -22.73 11.74 -3.48
C CYS A 435 -23.88 11.80 -2.45
N PRO A 436 -25.13 11.46 -2.83
CA PRO A 436 -26.29 11.60 -1.92
C PRO A 436 -26.23 10.70 -0.69
N PHE A 437 -25.46 9.59 -0.72
CA PHE A 437 -25.35 8.70 0.43
C PHE A 437 -23.99 8.00 0.47
N VAL A 438 -23.22 8.28 1.51
CA VAL A 438 -21.86 7.75 1.72
C VAL A 438 -21.81 6.95 3.01
N VAL A 439 -21.48 5.66 2.91
CA VAL A 439 -21.26 4.76 4.06
C VAL A 439 -19.77 4.45 4.16
N VAL A 440 -19.21 4.52 5.36
CA VAL A 440 -17.81 4.15 5.63
C VAL A 440 -17.73 3.13 6.76
N SER A 441 -17.20 1.95 6.47
CA SER A 441 -16.80 0.96 7.48
C SER A 441 -15.30 1.06 7.74
N ASP A 442 -14.91 1.44 8.94
CA ASP A 442 -13.49 1.57 9.31
C ASP A 442 -13.29 1.24 10.80
N CYS A 443 -12.05 0.93 11.17
CA CYS A 443 -11.64 0.80 12.56
C CYS A 443 -11.20 2.13 13.19
N ILE A 444 -10.92 3.17 12.38
CA ILE A 444 -10.45 4.49 12.80
C ILE A 444 -11.57 5.51 12.62
N ALA A 445 -11.81 6.30 13.66
CA ALA A 445 -12.92 7.26 13.70
C ALA A 445 -12.66 8.52 12.86
N ASP A 446 -11.41 8.98 12.80
CA ASP A 446 -11.04 10.24 12.17
C ASP A 446 -10.05 10.01 11.02
N THR A 447 -10.59 9.93 9.81
CA THR A 447 -9.86 9.96 8.54
C THR A 447 -10.49 10.99 7.62
N GLU A 448 -9.80 11.44 6.59
CA GLU A 448 -10.37 12.38 5.61
C GLU A 448 -11.64 11.80 4.95
N THR A 449 -11.71 10.48 4.76
CA THR A 449 -12.90 9.81 4.20
C THR A 449 -14.04 9.68 5.20
N THR A 450 -13.77 9.32 6.48
CA THR A 450 -14.83 9.20 7.49
C THR A 450 -15.51 10.53 7.81
N ARG A 451 -14.80 11.65 7.65
CA ARG A 451 -15.36 13.01 7.81
C ARG A 451 -16.42 13.35 6.77
N LEU A 452 -16.48 12.64 5.65
CA LEU A 452 -17.42 12.85 4.55
C LEU A 452 -18.56 11.83 4.51
N ALA A 453 -18.62 10.92 5.50
CA ALA A 453 -19.61 9.86 5.56
C ALA A 453 -20.92 10.35 6.16
N ASP A 454 -22.07 9.90 5.59
CA ASP A 454 -23.39 10.00 6.23
C ASP A 454 -23.58 8.94 7.30
N VAL A 455 -22.99 7.73 7.09
CA VAL A 455 -23.03 6.62 8.06
C VAL A 455 -21.63 6.09 8.27
N VAL A 456 -21.21 5.99 9.54
CA VAL A 456 -19.96 5.32 9.93
C VAL A 456 -20.28 4.04 10.69
N LEU A 457 -19.62 2.95 10.31
CA LEU A 457 -19.81 1.61 10.87
C LEU A 457 -18.50 1.09 11.47
N PRO A 458 -18.47 0.76 12.79
CA PRO A 458 -17.24 0.32 13.46
C PRO A 458 -16.84 -1.10 13.03
N ALA A 459 -15.73 -1.20 12.29
CA ALA A 459 -15.14 -2.46 11.88
C ALA A 459 -14.05 -2.95 12.85
N GLN A 460 -13.87 -4.26 12.91
CA GLN A 460 -12.81 -4.90 13.68
C GLN A 460 -11.44 -4.68 13.03
N GLY A 461 -10.41 -4.42 13.85
CA GLY A 461 -9.02 -4.38 13.42
C GLY A 461 -8.40 -5.78 13.28
N TRP A 462 -7.13 -5.83 12.81
CA TRP A 462 -6.43 -7.09 12.52
C TRP A 462 -6.35 -8.09 13.70
N SER A 463 -6.22 -7.60 14.92
CA SER A 463 -6.11 -8.44 16.12
C SER A 463 -7.46 -8.92 16.67
N GLU A 464 -8.56 -8.43 16.12
CA GLU A 464 -9.91 -8.57 16.66
C GLU A 464 -10.80 -9.46 15.78
N LYS A 465 -10.38 -9.76 14.54
CA LYS A 465 -11.13 -10.58 13.58
C LYS A 465 -10.37 -11.83 13.12
N SER A 466 -11.09 -12.77 12.57
CA SER A 466 -10.61 -14.08 12.11
C SER A 466 -11.02 -14.27 10.64
N GLY A 467 -10.15 -14.93 9.87
CA GLY A 467 -10.37 -15.21 8.45
C GLY A 467 -9.09 -15.69 7.78
N THR A 468 -8.99 -15.51 6.45
CA THR A 468 -7.83 -15.89 5.63
C THR A 468 -7.27 -14.72 4.85
N VAL A 469 -5.98 -14.81 4.53
CA VAL A 469 -5.28 -13.89 3.61
C VAL A 469 -4.43 -14.70 2.65
N THR A 470 -4.28 -14.22 1.40
CA THR A 470 -3.40 -14.82 0.40
C THR A 470 -2.26 -13.84 0.07
N ASN A 471 -1.01 -14.30 0.20
CA ASN A 471 0.19 -13.51 -0.02
C ASN A 471 0.65 -13.50 -1.50
N SER A 472 1.80 -12.84 -1.79
CA SER A 472 2.34 -12.67 -3.14
C SER A 472 2.73 -13.96 -3.85
N GLU A 473 2.98 -15.06 -3.11
CA GLU A 473 3.27 -16.39 -3.68
C GLU A 473 2.04 -17.32 -3.73
N ARG A 474 0.82 -16.78 -3.66
CA ARG A 474 -0.42 -17.57 -3.67
C ARG A 474 -0.63 -18.42 -2.40
N ARG A 475 -0.02 -18.06 -1.28
CA ARG A 475 -0.13 -18.82 -0.03
C ARG A 475 -1.23 -18.27 0.84
N ILE A 476 -2.26 -19.08 1.07
CA ILE A 476 -3.38 -18.84 1.98
C ILE A 476 -2.88 -19.09 3.41
N SER A 477 -3.10 -18.14 4.31
CA SER A 477 -2.75 -18.23 5.72
C SER A 477 -3.88 -17.73 6.60
N ARG A 478 -4.02 -18.35 7.77
CA ARG A 478 -5.06 -17.97 8.75
C ARG A 478 -4.65 -16.70 9.52
N GLN A 479 -5.47 -15.69 9.48
CA GLN A 479 -5.51 -14.63 10.49
C GLN A 479 -6.44 -15.08 11.61
N ARG A 480 -5.97 -15.06 12.86
CA ARG A 480 -6.75 -15.50 14.02
C ARG A 480 -6.98 -14.34 14.98
N ARG A 481 -8.17 -14.30 15.55
CA ARG A 481 -8.54 -13.32 16.57
C ARG A 481 -7.69 -13.52 17.84
N ILE A 482 -7.16 -12.41 18.37
CA ILE A 482 -6.29 -12.39 19.54
C ILE A 482 -6.96 -11.62 20.69
N LEU A 483 -7.62 -10.50 20.36
CA LEU A 483 -8.25 -9.58 21.31
C LEU A 483 -9.78 -9.55 21.14
N PRO A 484 -10.52 -9.16 22.19
CA PRO A 484 -11.94 -8.85 22.05
C PRO A 484 -12.15 -7.60 21.18
N SER A 485 -13.35 -7.47 20.61
CA SER A 485 -13.73 -6.27 19.86
C SER A 485 -13.84 -5.06 20.77
N PRO A 486 -13.39 -3.87 20.34
CA PRO A 486 -13.62 -2.63 21.08
C PRO A 486 -15.05 -2.13 20.83
N GLY A 487 -15.75 -1.79 21.91
CA GLY A 487 -17.15 -1.33 21.83
C GLY A 487 -18.03 -2.30 21.04
N GLU A 488 -18.76 -1.78 20.07
CA GLU A 488 -19.70 -2.54 19.22
C GLU A 488 -19.09 -2.98 17.89
N ALA A 489 -17.76 -2.87 17.68
CA ALA A 489 -17.12 -3.21 16.41
C ALA A 489 -17.37 -4.67 15.99
N LYS A 490 -17.69 -4.87 14.70
CA LYS A 490 -18.00 -6.18 14.08
C LYS A 490 -17.04 -6.48 12.91
N PRO A 491 -16.86 -7.77 12.52
CA PRO A 491 -16.14 -8.11 11.30
C PRO A 491 -16.91 -7.60 10.07
N ASP A 492 -16.19 -7.23 9.02
CA ASP A 492 -16.79 -6.63 7.83
C ASP A 492 -17.79 -7.56 7.15
N TRP A 493 -17.50 -8.89 7.08
CA TRP A 493 -18.45 -9.87 6.52
C TRP A 493 -19.79 -9.92 7.29
N TRP A 494 -19.77 -9.72 8.62
CA TRP A 494 -20.97 -9.70 9.41
C TRP A 494 -21.83 -8.45 9.12
N ILE A 495 -21.16 -7.29 8.99
CA ILE A 495 -21.85 -6.02 8.66
C ILE A 495 -22.53 -6.13 7.29
N LEU A 496 -21.80 -6.66 6.31
CA LEU A 496 -22.33 -6.91 4.96
C LEU A 496 -23.50 -7.89 4.96
N LYS A 497 -23.37 -9.00 5.71
CA LYS A 497 -24.43 -10.01 5.88
C LYS A 497 -25.70 -9.38 6.42
N GLU A 498 -25.60 -8.62 7.51
CA GLU A 498 -26.79 -7.99 8.14
C GLU A 498 -27.48 -7.01 7.19
N VAL A 499 -26.72 -6.25 6.40
CA VAL A 499 -27.30 -5.38 5.37
C VAL A 499 -27.94 -6.20 4.26
N ALA A 500 -27.27 -7.24 3.75
CA ALA A 500 -27.80 -8.10 2.69
C ALA A 500 -29.12 -8.77 3.10
N GLN A 501 -29.22 -9.27 4.34
CA GLN A 501 -30.44 -9.88 4.88
C GLN A 501 -31.59 -8.85 4.93
N LYS A 502 -31.31 -7.60 5.32
CA LYS A 502 -32.31 -6.51 5.34
C LYS A 502 -32.66 -5.99 3.96
N MET A 503 -31.80 -6.17 2.97
CA MET A 503 -32.12 -5.92 1.57
C MET A 503 -33.04 -7.00 0.96
N GLY A 504 -33.28 -8.10 1.67
CA GLY A 504 -34.19 -9.18 1.26
C GLY A 504 -33.51 -10.48 0.87
N PHE A 505 -32.18 -10.62 1.04
CA PHE A 505 -31.40 -11.78 0.63
C PHE A 505 -31.03 -12.72 1.77
N SER A 506 -31.98 -12.94 2.73
CA SER A 506 -31.70 -13.67 3.98
C SER A 506 -31.18 -15.09 3.76
N ASP A 507 -31.74 -15.83 2.80
CA ASP A 507 -31.44 -17.25 2.61
C ASP A 507 -30.01 -17.45 2.05
N GLN A 508 -29.52 -16.52 1.22
CA GLN A 508 -28.24 -16.60 0.55
C GLN A 508 -27.08 -16.03 1.40
N PHE A 509 -27.39 -15.32 2.48
CA PHE A 509 -26.42 -14.72 3.39
C PHE A 509 -26.63 -15.21 4.84
N ASP A 510 -26.98 -16.49 5.05
CA ASP A 510 -27.16 -17.08 6.40
C ASP A 510 -25.86 -17.69 6.93
N TYR A 511 -24.82 -16.86 7.01
CA TYR A 511 -23.53 -17.27 7.58
C TYR A 511 -23.51 -17.08 9.09
N ARG A 512 -23.02 -18.08 9.82
CA ARG A 512 -22.85 -18.08 11.29
C ARG A 512 -21.44 -17.72 11.72
N HIS A 513 -20.44 -18.07 10.91
CA HIS A 513 -19.04 -17.77 11.12
C HIS A 513 -18.26 -17.75 9.78
N GLU A 514 -17.08 -17.18 9.79
CA GLU A 514 -16.23 -16.98 8.61
C GLU A 514 -15.82 -18.29 7.90
N GLY A 515 -15.75 -19.40 8.64
CA GLY A 515 -15.42 -20.71 8.05
C GLY A 515 -16.47 -21.24 7.07
N GLU A 516 -17.75 -20.86 7.23
CA GLU A 516 -18.80 -21.21 6.27
C GLU A 516 -18.63 -20.41 4.96
N ILE A 517 -18.23 -19.15 5.06
CA ILE A 517 -17.92 -18.29 3.90
C ILE A 517 -16.71 -18.86 3.15
N PHE A 518 -15.65 -19.21 3.88
CA PHE A 518 -14.45 -19.81 3.29
C PHE A 518 -14.77 -21.14 2.58
N LYS A 519 -15.60 -21.97 3.17
CA LYS A 519 -16.03 -23.23 2.56
C LYS A 519 -16.80 -22.98 1.26
N GLU A 520 -17.77 -22.06 1.25
CA GLU A 520 -18.53 -21.69 0.05
C GLU A 520 -17.59 -21.18 -1.05
N TYR A 521 -16.62 -20.34 -0.70
CA TYR A 521 -15.59 -19.89 -1.64
C TYR A 521 -14.76 -21.06 -2.18
N CYS A 522 -14.28 -21.97 -1.33
CA CYS A 522 -13.54 -23.14 -1.80
C CYS A 522 -14.39 -24.02 -2.77
N GLU A 523 -15.63 -24.29 -2.44
CA GLU A 523 -16.56 -25.02 -3.30
C GLU A 523 -16.74 -24.34 -4.65
N MET A 524 -16.86 -23.00 -4.70
CA MET A 524 -16.97 -22.24 -5.94
C MET A 524 -15.74 -22.39 -6.84
N THR A 525 -14.54 -22.50 -6.31
CA THR A 525 -13.30 -22.70 -7.10
C THR A 525 -13.28 -24.06 -7.82
N THR A 526 -14.09 -25.03 -7.37
CA THR A 526 -14.11 -26.40 -7.93
C THR A 526 -15.07 -26.57 -9.09
N LEU A 527 -16.02 -25.64 -9.27
CA LEU A 527 -17.08 -25.77 -10.28
C LEU A 527 -16.50 -25.84 -11.69
N GLY A 528 -16.60 -27.00 -12.35
CA GLY A 528 -15.98 -27.27 -13.64
C GLY A 528 -14.45 -27.20 -13.62
N ASN A 529 -13.83 -27.41 -12.44
CA ASN A 529 -12.37 -27.28 -12.24
C ASN A 529 -11.82 -28.27 -11.20
N GLU A 530 -12.41 -29.46 -11.10
CA GLU A 530 -12.10 -30.45 -10.07
C GLU A 530 -10.65 -30.98 -10.15
N THR A 531 -10.00 -30.79 -11.27
CA THR A 531 -8.59 -31.19 -11.49
C THR A 531 -7.61 -30.02 -11.40
N GLY A 532 -8.08 -28.77 -11.28
CA GLY A 532 -7.25 -27.56 -11.33
C GLY A 532 -6.65 -27.27 -12.71
N LYS A 533 -7.22 -27.82 -13.80
CA LYS A 533 -6.73 -27.66 -15.17
C LYS A 533 -7.57 -26.67 -15.99
N ALA A 534 -8.83 -26.45 -15.62
CA ALA A 534 -9.71 -25.52 -16.33
C ALA A 534 -9.43 -24.05 -15.93
N ARG A 535 -9.12 -23.82 -14.67
CA ARG A 535 -8.70 -22.52 -14.10
C ARG A 535 -7.55 -22.73 -13.13
N ASP A 536 -6.71 -21.73 -12.96
CA ASP A 536 -5.52 -21.74 -12.11
C ASP A 536 -5.84 -21.90 -10.61
N LEU A 537 -6.95 -21.30 -10.15
CA LEU A 537 -7.39 -21.31 -8.76
C LEU A 537 -8.31 -22.52 -8.50
N CYS A 538 -7.84 -23.48 -7.72
CA CYS A 538 -8.61 -24.65 -7.29
C CYS A 538 -8.29 -24.98 -5.84
N LEU A 539 -9.33 -25.04 -4.97
CA LEU A 539 -9.22 -25.30 -3.55
C LEU A 539 -10.02 -26.56 -3.12
N ILE A 540 -10.14 -27.53 -4.03
CA ILE A 540 -10.92 -28.75 -3.79
C ILE A 540 -10.47 -29.51 -2.54
N GLY A 541 -9.16 -29.52 -2.26
CA GLY A 541 -8.60 -30.13 -1.05
C GLY A 541 -9.07 -29.49 0.27
N LEU A 542 -9.62 -28.27 0.21
CA LEU A 542 -10.07 -27.52 1.41
C LEU A 542 -11.59 -27.57 1.61
N THR A 543 -12.36 -28.08 0.66
CA THR A 543 -13.84 -28.10 0.70
C THR A 543 -14.42 -28.96 1.84
N GLN A 544 -13.65 -29.94 2.33
CA GLN A 544 -14.08 -30.85 3.39
C GLN A 544 -13.71 -30.39 4.80
N LEU A 545 -13.11 -29.22 4.95
CA LEU A 545 -12.77 -28.68 6.27
C LEU A 545 -14.06 -28.34 7.04
N ASP A 546 -14.17 -28.90 8.23
CA ASP A 546 -15.16 -28.46 9.22
C ASP A 546 -14.66 -27.19 9.97
N GLU A 547 -15.44 -26.67 10.91
CA GLU A 547 -15.07 -25.49 11.72
C GLU A 547 -13.72 -25.69 12.43
N LYS A 548 -13.47 -26.91 12.95
CA LYS A 548 -12.21 -27.23 13.60
C LYS A 548 -11.05 -27.26 12.58
N GLY A 549 -11.21 -27.95 11.46
CA GLY A 549 -10.21 -28.01 10.38
C GLY A 549 -9.88 -26.63 9.83
N TYR A 550 -10.88 -25.78 9.64
CA TYR A 550 -10.68 -24.38 9.27
C TYR A 550 -9.91 -23.60 10.36
N GLY A 551 -10.26 -23.79 11.64
CA GLY A 551 -9.53 -23.19 12.76
C GLY A 551 -8.05 -23.61 12.82
N GLU A 552 -7.75 -24.86 12.46
CA GLU A 552 -6.43 -25.49 12.47
C GLU A 552 -5.68 -25.41 11.13
N LEU A 553 -6.26 -24.78 10.10
CA LEU A 553 -5.67 -24.68 8.76
C LEU A 553 -4.23 -24.12 8.82
N THR A 554 -3.30 -24.91 8.29
CA THR A 554 -1.90 -24.52 8.09
C THR A 554 -1.74 -23.72 6.79
N PRO A 555 -0.65 -22.94 6.61
CA PRO A 555 -0.42 -22.19 5.37
C PRO A 555 -0.40 -23.10 4.14
N GLN A 556 -1.27 -22.84 3.16
CA GLN A 556 -1.42 -23.62 1.93
C GLN A 556 -1.21 -22.76 0.70
N GLN A 557 -0.39 -23.19 -0.22
CA GLN A 557 -0.16 -22.51 -1.51
C GLN A 557 -1.08 -23.11 -2.58
N TRP A 558 -1.93 -22.30 -3.20
CA TRP A 558 -2.82 -22.82 -4.23
C TRP A 558 -2.13 -23.03 -5.61
N PRO A 559 -2.63 -23.96 -6.45
CA PRO A 559 -3.84 -24.76 -6.25
C PRO A 559 -3.70 -25.85 -5.16
N VAL A 560 -4.76 -26.10 -4.37
CA VAL A 560 -4.78 -27.11 -3.31
C VAL A 560 -5.73 -28.23 -3.75
N LEU A 561 -5.19 -29.22 -4.43
CA LEU A 561 -5.96 -30.38 -4.92
C LEU A 561 -6.20 -31.41 -3.82
N GLU A 562 -5.29 -31.51 -2.86
CA GLU A 562 -5.39 -32.34 -1.67
C GLU A 562 -4.84 -31.54 -0.48
N TYR A 563 -5.58 -31.52 0.64
CA TYR A 563 -5.10 -30.87 1.85
C TYR A 563 -4.05 -31.73 2.54
N GLN A 564 -2.89 -31.13 2.73
CA GLN A 564 -1.78 -31.73 3.49
C GLN A 564 -1.39 -30.72 4.57
N PRO A 565 -1.30 -31.15 5.86
CA PRO A 565 -0.85 -30.28 6.94
C PRO A 565 0.59 -29.80 6.78
N GLU A 566 1.41 -30.54 6.05
CA GLU A 566 2.76 -30.17 5.68
C GLU A 566 2.77 -29.01 4.70
N ILE A 567 3.77 -28.16 4.82
CA ILE A 567 3.96 -27.02 3.94
C ILE A 567 4.64 -27.51 2.67
N ILE A 568 3.95 -27.37 1.53
CA ILE A 568 4.46 -27.73 0.22
C ILE A 568 4.67 -26.47 -0.61
N GLU A 569 5.79 -26.43 -1.35
CA GLU A 569 6.06 -25.42 -2.36
C GLU A 569 5.42 -25.83 -3.69
N GLN A 570 4.69 -24.92 -4.32
CA GLN A 570 4.07 -25.15 -5.61
C GLN A 570 4.40 -24.03 -6.59
N ARG A 571 5.00 -24.39 -7.72
CA ARG A 571 5.21 -23.50 -8.87
C ARG A 571 4.17 -23.76 -9.93
N MET A 572 3.73 -22.71 -10.58
CA MET A 572 2.82 -22.83 -11.73
C MET A 572 3.61 -23.13 -12.99
N PHE A 573 2.93 -23.73 -13.98
CA PHE A 573 3.46 -23.98 -15.32
C PHE A 573 4.67 -24.95 -15.38
N THR A 574 4.79 -25.85 -14.42
CA THR A 574 5.88 -26.84 -14.37
C THR A 574 5.83 -27.86 -15.50
N ASP A 575 4.64 -28.06 -16.09
CA ASP A 575 4.38 -28.93 -17.24
C ASP A 575 4.42 -28.17 -18.60
N GLY A 576 4.61 -26.82 -18.55
CA GLY A 576 4.58 -25.97 -19.74
C GLY A 576 3.19 -25.74 -20.31
N GLU A 577 2.12 -26.08 -19.57
CA GLU A 577 0.73 -25.79 -19.93
C GLU A 577 0.25 -24.50 -19.25
N PHE A 578 -0.49 -23.68 -20.00
CA PHE A 578 -1.00 -22.38 -19.57
C PHE A 578 -2.53 -22.33 -19.67
N PHE A 579 -3.17 -21.38 -19.00
CA PHE A 579 -4.64 -21.28 -18.93
C PHE A 579 -5.24 -20.50 -20.11
N THR A 580 -4.53 -20.39 -21.22
CA THR A 580 -5.02 -19.85 -22.48
C THR A 580 -5.86 -20.90 -23.23
N GLU A 581 -6.67 -20.48 -24.20
CA GLU A 581 -7.46 -21.40 -25.04
C GLU A 581 -6.61 -22.47 -25.75
N SER A 582 -5.36 -22.13 -26.12
CA SER A 582 -4.43 -23.04 -26.79
C SER A 582 -3.62 -23.90 -25.85
N GLY A 583 -3.68 -23.67 -24.53
CA GLY A 583 -2.78 -24.27 -23.53
C GLY A 583 -1.35 -23.73 -23.60
N LYS A 584 -1.06 -22.70 -24.42
CA LYS A 584 0.27 -22.12 -24.62
C LYS A 584 0.34 -20.70 -24.13
N ALA A 585 1.49 -20.29 -23.58
CA ALA A 585 1.73 -18.89 -23.23
C ALA A 585 1.71 -17.98 -24.46
N GLN A 586 1.30 -16.73 -24.28
CA GLN A 586 1.25 -15.75 -25.36
C GLN A 586 2.40 -14.74 -25.22
N PHE A 587 3.24 -14.62 -26.25
CA PHE A 587 4.05 -13.45 -26.45
C PHE A 587 3.17 -12.27 -26.83
N ILE A 588 3.37 -11.15 -26.20
CA ILE A 588 2.62 -9.92 -26.48
C ILE A 588 3.59 -8.92 -27.10
N ALA A 589 3.38 -8.55 -28.35
CA ALA A 589 4.16 -7.51 -29.00
C ALA A 589 3.82 -6.15 -28.35
N VAL A 590 4.80 -5.53 -27.72
CA VAL A 590 4.64 -4.25 -27.00
C VAL A 590 5.67 -3.24 -27.48
N GLU A 591 5.25 -2.01 -27.67
CA GLU A 591 6.10 -0.91 -28.05
C GLU A 591 6.25 0.09 -26.89
N HIS A 592 7.43 0.70 -26.80
CA HIS A 592 7.66 1.78 -25.87
C HIS A 592 7.00 3.07 -26.35
N ASP A 593 6.10 3.60 -25.54
CA ASP A 593 5.60 4.97 -25.65
C ASP A 593 6.13 5.85 -24.53
N LYS A 594 6.23 7.13 -24.76
CA LYS A 594 6.55 8.08 -23.69
C LYS A 594 5.41 8.17 -22.69
N PRO A 595 5.69 8.46 -21.41
CA PRO A 595 4.66 8.83 -20.45
C PRO A 595 3.74 9.94 -20.98
N ILE A 596 2.45 9.92 -20.62
CA ILE A 596 1.45 10.86 -21.16
C ILE A 596 1.79 12.32 -20.80
N ALA A 597 2.25 12.54 -19.55
CA ALA A 597 2.66 13.87 -19.10
C ALA A 597 4.15 14.10 -19.36
N ASP A 598 4.47 15.14 -20.12
CA ASP A 598 5.86 15.53 -20.39
C ASP A 598 6.26 16.74 -19.52
N THR A 599 7.56 16.89 -19.28
CA THR A 599 8.11 18.07 -18.60
C THR A 599 7.95 19.32 -19.44
N SER A 600 7.92 20.46 -18.77
CA SER A 600 7.80 21.78 -19.39
C SER A 600 8.73 22.77 -18.68
N LEU A 601 8.84 24.00 -19.24
CA LEU A 601 9.55 25.08 -18.53
C LEU A 601 8.92 25.42 -17.17
N GLU A 602 7.61 25.21 -17.01
CA GLU A 602 6.91 25.47 -15.75
C GLU A 602 7.08 24.29 -14.76
N PHE A 603 7.10 23.05 -15.25
CA PHE A 603 7.24 21.83 -14.47
C PHE A 603 8.43 20.99 -14.98
N PRO A 604 9.69 21.38 -14.66
CA PRO A 604 10.87 20.81 -15.30
C PRO A 604 11.35 19.48 -14.70
N LEU A 605 10.80 19.05 -13.56
CA LEU A 605 11.23 17.86 -12.84
C LEU A 605 10.16 16.78 -12.87
N ILE A 606 10.57 15.52 -12.82
CA ILE A 606 9.66 14.38 -12.69
C ILE A 606 9.60 13.93 -11.23
N MET A 607 8.41 13.95 -10.64
CA MET A 607 8.16 13.39 -9.33
C MET A 607 7.88 11.88 -9.42
N ASN A 608 8.66 11.10 -8.66
CA ASN A 608 8.41 9.71 -8.36
C ASN A 608 7.92 9.60 -6.91
N THR A 609 6.96 8.73 -6.65
CA THR A 609 6.42 8.52 -5.30
C THR A 609 6.69 7.11 -4.79
N GLY A 610 6.65 6.91 -3.47
CA GLY A 610 6.83 5.59 -2.89
C GLY A 610 6.54 5.52 -1.41
N ARG A 611 6.67 4.31 -0.86
CA ARG A 611 6.58 4.07 0.59
C ARG A 611 7.94 4.29 1.24
N ILE A 612 7.92 4.64 2.53
CA ILE A 612 9.11 4.58 3.39
C ILE A 612 9.13 3.27 4.20
N ARG A 613 10.28 2.98 4.80
CA ARG A 613 10.55 1.71 5.50
C ARG A 613 9.56 1.42 6.64
N ASP A 614 9.24 2.44 7.46
CA ASP A 614 8.57 2.23 8.74
C ASP A 614 7.10 2.62 8.75
N GLN A 615 6.58 3.26 7.68
CA GLN A 615 5.19 3.65 7.59
C GLN A 615 4.37 2.77 6.64
N TRP A 616 3.04 2.75 6.85
CA TRP A 616 2.10 1.98 6.05
C TRP A 616 0.94 2.85 5.56
N HIS A 617 0.83 2.99 4.23
CA HIS A 617 -0.20 3.78 3.54
C HIS A 617 -0.49 5.13 4.22
N THR A 618 -1.71 5.39 4.69
CA THR A 618 -2.14 6.65 5.29
C THR A 618 -1.82 6.77 6.78
N MET A 619 -0.94 5.94 7.30
CA MET A 619 -0.45 5.94 8.70
C MET A 619 -1.54 5.77 9.78
N SER A 620 -2.77 5.44 9.43
CA SER A 620 -3.88 5.27 10.38
C SER A 620 -3.60 4.28 11.52
N ARG A 621 -2.63 3.36 11.31
CA ARG A 621 -2.13 2.42 12.33
C ARG A 621 -0.67 2.68 12.69
N THR A 622 0.24 2.71 11.73
CA THR A 622 1.67 2.90 12.00
C THR A 622 1.98 4.25 12.62
N GLY A 623 1.20 5.27 12.30
CA GLY A 623 1.29 6.59 12.94
C GLY A 623 0.90 6.62 14.43
N LEU A 624 0.35 5.51 14.98
CA LEU A 624 0.04 5.35 16.40
C LEU A 624 1.20 4.75 17.21
N ALA A 625 2.19 4.13 16.55
CA ALA A 625 3.36 3.54 17.17
C ALA A 625 4.52 4.55 17.20
N ALA A 626 4.94 4.98 18.38
CA ALA A 626 5.95 6.02 18.57
C ALA A 626 7.25 5.72 17.79
N GLY A 627 7.83 4.53 17.96
CA GLY A 627 9.10 4.17 17.34
C GLY A 627 9.08 4.11 15.80
N LEU A 628 7.89 3.99 15.17
CA LEU A 628 7.79 3.97 13.70
C LEU A 628 7.87 5.38 13.07
N GLY A 629 7.71 6.44 13.85
CA GLY A 629 7.85 7.82 13.38
C GLY A 629 9.27 8.39 13.48
N GLU A 630 10.19 7.71 14.17
CA GLU A 630 11.52 8.27 14.50
C GLU A 630 12.44 8.37 13.27
N HIS A 631 12.47 7.36 12.41
CA HIS A 631 13.38 7.32 11.26
C HIS A 631 13.05 8.37 10.19
N THR A 632 11.78 8.64 9.95
CA THR A 632 11.31 9.64 8.99
C THR A 632 10.15 10.41 9.62
N PRO A 633 10.44 11.48 10.37
CA PRO A 633 9.44 12.16 11.18
C PRO A 633 8.55 13.15 10.40
N GLU A 634 8.96 13.55 9.19
CA GLU A 634 8.31 14.56 8.36
C GLU A 634 8.15 14.09 6.91
N PRO A 635 7.15 14.61 6.17
CA PRO A 635 7.11 14.47 4.71
C PRO A 635 8.33 15.16 4.11
N PHE A 636 8.91 14.53 3.07
CA PHE A 636 10.08 15.08 2.43
C PHE A 636 10.02 15.00 0.91
N VAL A 637 10.78 15.88 0.26
CA VAL A 637 11.13 15.77 -1.16
C VAL A 637 12.63 15.58 -1.28
N ALA A 638 13.06 14.45 -1.86
CA ALA A 638 14.47 14.14 -2.10
C ALA A 638 14.88 14.66 -3.46
N MET A 639 16.03 15.37 -3.53
CA MET A 639 16.55 16.01 -4.74
C MET A 639 18.06 15.84 -4.85
N HIS A 640 18.56 15.82 -6.09
CA HIS A 640 19.99 15.83 -6.35
C HIS A 640 20.63 17.17 -5.97
N PRO A 641 21.84 17.21 -5.36
CA PRO A 641 22.48 18.46 -4.95
C PRO A 641 22.68 19.46 -6.09
N ASP A 642 23.00 19.01 -7.30
CA ASP A 642 23.17 19.90 -8.44
C ASP A 642 21.85 20.58 -8.85
N THR A 643 20.72 19.84 -8.80
CA THR A 643 19.38 20.38 -9.06
C THR A 643 18.97 21.39 -7.99
N VAL A 644 19.29 21.11 -6.73
CA VAL A 644 19.06 22.05 -5.62
C VAL A 644 19.81 23.36 -5.84
N ALA A 645 21.08 23.29 -6.28
CA ALA A 645 21.88 24.47 -6.59
C ALA A 645 21.35 25.24 -7.84
N GLU A 646 20.98 24.52 -8.91
CA GLU A 646 20.41 25.11 -10.12
C GLU A 646 19.10 25.88 -9.85
N LEU A 647 18.30 25.42 -8.89
CA LEU A 647 17.06 26.07 -8.46
C LEU A 647 17.27 27.11 -7.37
N GLY A 648 18.51 27.35 -6.89
CA GLY A 648 18.84 28.29 -5.83
C GLY A 648 18.24 27.94 -4.46
N LEU A 649 17.91 26.66 -4.22
CA LEU A 649 17.30 26.19 -2.98
C LEU A 649 18.33 26.01 -1.85
N ASP A 650 19.61 25.92 -2.19
CA ASP A 650 20.75 25.82 -1.26
C ASP A 650 20.96 27.13 -0.45
N GLU A 651 20.59 28.28 -1.01
CA GLU A 651 20.67 29.57 -0.32
C GLU A 651 19.75 29.67 0.90
N PHE A 652 18.71 28.82 0.99
CA PHE A 652 17.73 28.82 2.07
C PHE A 652 18.05 27.87 3.22
N GLY A 653 19.09 27.02 3.13
CA GLY A 653 19.35 25.93 4.06
C GLY A 653 20.76 25.83 4.67
N LEU A 654 21.74 26.55 4.17
CA LEU A 654 23.13 26.48 4.67
C LEU A 654 23.46 27.72 5.54
N ASP A 655 23.95 27.48 6.77
CA ASP A 655 24.64 28.53 7.48
C ASP A 655 26.05 28.71 6.87
N ALA A 656 26.65 29.89 7.11
CA ALA A 656 27.97 30.25 6.57
C ALA A 656 29.12 29.31 7.01
N PHE A 657 28.84 28.26 7.79
CA PHE A 657 29.82 27.35 8.40
C PHE A 657 29.63 25.86 8.04
N ASN A 658 28.80 25.52 7.05
CA ASN A 658 28.56 24.12 6.59
C ASN A 658 28.11 23.14 7.70
N HIS A 659 27.50 23.60 8.78
CA HIS A 659 26.87 22.70 9.73
C HIS A 659 25.52 22.26 9.16
N ALA A 660 25.18 20.99 9.34
CA ALA A 660 23.92 20.38 8.90
C ALA A 660 22.73 21.10 9.57
N THR A 661 22.33 22.21 8.99
CA THR A 661 21.09 22.90 9.36
C THR A 661 19.92 22.08 8.84
N ILE A 662 18.80 22.09 9.54
CA ILE A 662 17.56 21.49 9.08
C ILE A 662 17.24 22.07 7.71
N ASN A 663 17.12 21.22 6.70
CA ASN A 663 16.79 21.65 5.33
C ASN A 663 15.45 22.40 5.31
N PRO A 664 15.25 23.40 4.43
CA PRO A 664 14.03 24.18 4.43
C PRO A 664 12.81 23.36 4.07
N VAL A 665 11.64 23.80 4.50
CA VAL A 665 10.37 23.35 3.93
C VAL A 665 10.21 24.02 2.58
N VAL A 666 9.89 23.25 1.57
CA VAL A 666 9.66 23.68 0.19
C VAL A 666 8.24 23.35 -0.25
N LYS A 667 7.75 24.08 -1.22
CA LYS A 667 6.51 23.83 -1.93
C LYS A 667 6.82 23.01 -3.18
N VAL A 668 6.07 21.92 -3.38
CA VAL A 668 6.09 21.14 -4.62
C VAL A 668 4.78 21.39 -5.33
N ARG A 669 4.82 21.73 -6.62
CA ARG A 669 3.64 22.08 -7.40
C ARG A 669 3.63 21.30 -8.72
N SER A 670 2.47 20.82 -9.12
CA SER A 670 2.18 20.25 -10.44
C SER A 670 1.05 21.05 -11.13
N ALA A 671 0.66 20.63 -12.32
CA ALA A 671 -0.53 21.18 -12.97
C ALA A 671 -1.84 20.89 -12.21
N GLN A 672 -1.84 19.89 -11.29
CA GLN A 672 -3.02 19.43 -10.54
C GLN A 672 -3.16 20.15 -9.19
N GLY A 673 -2.06 20.41 -8.49
CA GLY A 673 -2.12 20.99 -7.16
C GLY A 673 -0.76 21.28 -6.57
N GLU A 674 -0.73 21.53 -5.26
CA GLU A 674 0.50 21.82 -4.53
C GLU A 674 0.56 21.12 -3.17
N CYS A 675 1.75 20.83 -2.69
CA CYS A 675 1.98 20.36 -1.32
C CYS A 675 3.30 20.88 -0.75
N GLN A 676 3.48 20.71 0.56
CA GLN A 676 4.67 21.13 1.30
C GLN A 676 5.43 19.94 1.84
N ALA A 677 6.75 20.00 1.80
CA ALA A 677 7.62 18.94 2.30
C ALA A 677 8.99 19.49 2.72
N ARG A 678 9.69 18.76 3.59
CA ARG A 678 11.07 19.04 3.96
C ARG A 678 12.00 18.66 2.82
N LEU A 679 12.89 19.54 2.39
CA LEU A 679 13.90 19.23 1.38
C LEU A 679 14.93 18.23 1.94
N VAL A 680 15.22 17.17 1.19
CA VAL A 680 16.31 16.21 1.45
C VAL A 680 17.26 16.22 0.27
N VAL A 681 18.49 16.62 0.50
CA VAL A 681 19.53 16.69 -0.54
C VAL A 681 20.31 15.39 -0.56
N THR A 682 20.29 14.65 -1.68
CA THR A 682 20.98 13.36 -1.79
C THR A 682 21.43 13.05 -3.22
N LYS A 683 22.62 12.45 -3.35
CA LYS A 683 23.15 11.96 -4.63
C LYS A 683 22.47 10.67 -5.14
N GLU A 684 21.58 10.11 -4.36
CA GLU A 684 20.81 8.91 -4.72
C GLU A 684 19.69 9.17 -5.73
N MET A 685 19.43 10.46 -6.02
CA MET A 685 18.47 10.92 -7.02
C MET A 685 19.17 11.24 -8.33
N ARG A 686 18.44 11.04 -9.45
CA ARG A 686 18.81 11.66 -10.75
C ARG A 686 18.52 13.17 -10.70
N ARG A 687 19.22 13.95 -11.54
CA ARG A 687 19.08 15.42 -11.56
C ARG A 687 17.68 15.88 -11.95
N GLU A 688 17.05 15.18 -12.90
CA GLU A 688 15.76 15.55 -13.46
C GLU A 688 14.58 15.03 -12.65
N GLN A 689 14.85 14.36 -11.50
CA GLN A 689 13.84 13.66 -10.74
C GLN A 689 13.83 14.05 -9.26
N VAL A 690 12.64 13.99 -8.67
CA VAL A 690 12.41 14.13 -7.25
C VAL A 690 11.62 12.95 -6.71
N PHE A 691 11.78 12.64 -5.43
CA PHE A 691 11.03 11.58 -4.77
C PHE A 691 10.26 12.11 -3.57
N MET A 692 8.99 11.74 -3.45
CA MET A 692 8.13 12.05 -2.30
C MET A 692 7.47 10.80 -1.73
N PRO A 693 7.42 10.63 -0.39
CA PRO A 693 6.70 9.54 0.26
C PRO A 693 5.20 9.81 0.35
N ILE A 694 4.37 8.75 0.13
CA ILE A 694 2.90 8.83 -0.02
C ILE A 694 2.10 8.83 1.30
N HIS A 695 2.72 8.95 2.46
CA HIS A 695 2.08 8.56 3.72
C HIS A 695 1.29 9.65 4.43
N TRP A 696 1.74 10.91 4.36
CA TRP A 696 1.14 12.01 5.12
C TRP A 696 -0.21 12.44 4.57
N ASN A 697 -1.06 12.91 5.47
CA ASN A 697 -2.44 13.28 5.23
C ASN A 697 -2.86 14.42 6.18
N ALA A 698 -4.02 15.02 5.97
CA ALA A 698 -4.47 16.18 6.74
C ALA A 698 -4.51 15.98 8.27
N PRO A 699 -4.88 14.83 8.84
CA PRO A 699 -4.72 14.56 10.28
C PRO A 699 -3.28 14.55 10.79
N THR A 700 -2.28 14.35 9.96
CA THR A 700 -0.88 14.17 10.36
C THR A 700 0.05 15.27 9.90
N ALA A 701 -0.28 15.99 8.83
CA ALA A 701 0.53 17.10 8.32
C ALA A 701 -0.32 18.05 7.47
N LYS A 702 -0.02 19.34 7.53
CA LYS A 702 -0.70 20.35 6.73
C LYS A 702 -0.14 20.38 5.31
N ASP A 703 -1.05 20.34 4.32
CA ASP A 703 -0.75 20.49 2.89
C ASP A 703 0.41 19.60 2.40
N SER A 704 0.43 18.33 2.82
CA SER A 704 1.56 17.41 2.61
C SER A 704 1.16 16.09 1.96
N LYS A 705 0.07 16.07 1.19
CA LYS A 705 -0.40 14.89 0.45
C LYS A 705 0.17 14.84 -0.97
N PRO A 706 1.08 13.93 -1.33
CA PRO A 706 1.57 13.83 -2.71
C PRO A 706 0.49 13.49 -3.73
N CYS A 707 -0.61 12.86 -3.31
CA CYS A 707 -1.73 12.54 -4.20
C CYS A 707 -2.47 13.79 -4.73
N ASP A 708 -2.33 14.95 -4.07
CA ASP A 708 -2.82 16.24 -4.58
C ASP A 708 -2.06 16.72 -5.83
N LEU A 709 -0.84 16.19 -6.04
CA LEU A 709 0.01 16.53 -7.19
C LEU A 709 -0.18 15.59 -8.38
N ILE A 710 -0.66 14.35 -8.14
CA ILE A 710 -0.65 13.28 -9.14
C ILE A 710 -1.75 13.51 -10.16
N LEU A 711 -1.37 13.49 -11.44
CA LEU A 711 -2.30 13.57 -12.55
C LEU A 711 -3.13 12.29 -12.67
N PRO A 712 -4.44 12.35 -13.00
CA PRO A 712 -5.32 11.19 -13.03
C PRO A 712 -5.17 10.35 -14.32
N HIS A 713 -3.94 10.21 -14.85
CA HIS A 713 -3.65 9.35 -15.98
C HIS A 713 -3.63 7.89 -15.57
N THR A 714 -4.19 7.01 -16.39
CA THR A 714 -4.28 5.57 -16.12
C THR A 714 -3.78 4.73 -17.29
N ASP A 715 -3.31 3.53 -17.01
CA ASP A 715 -3.13 2.48 -18.00
C ASP A 715 -4.48 2.12 -18.61
N ALA A 716 -4.58 2.16 -19.93
CA ALA A 716 -5.85 1.99 -20.65
C ALA A 716 -6.50 0.61 -20.40
N ALA A 717 -5.69 -0.43 -20.29
CA ALA A 717 -6.20 -1.80 -20.11
C ALA A 717 -6.55 -2.09 -18.64
N SER A 718 -5.65 -1.76 -17.73
CA SER A 718 -5.84 -2.07 -16.31
C SER A 718 -6.60 -1.01 -15.54
N GLY A 719 -6.63 0.25 -15.98
CA GLY A 719 -7.14 1.40 -15.22
C GLY A 719 -6.26 1.75 -14.01
N GLN A 720 -5.02 1.27 -13.98
CA GLN A 720 -4.07 1.58 -12.92
C GLN A 720 -3.53 3.00 -13.05
N PRO A 721 -3.60 3.86 -12.00
CA PRO A 721 -3.07 5.21 -12.06
C PRO A 721 -1.54 5.26 -12.12
N GLU A 722 -1.01 6.32 -12.77
CA GLU A 722 0.41 6.60 -12.90
C GLU A 722 0.93 7.41 -11.71
N PHE A 723 1.46 6.72 -10.69
CA PHE A 723 2.05 7.35 -9.49
C PHE A 723 3.55 7.65 -9.61
N LYS A 724 4.18 7.28 -10.70
CA LYS A 724 5.64 7.29 -10.83
C LYS A 724 6.17 8.34 -11.79
N HIS A 725 5.28 9.10 -12.42
CA HIS A 725 5.67 10.09 -13.41
C HIS A 725 4.73 11.29 -13.39
N THR A 726 5.06 12.30 -12.59
CA THR A 726 4.29 13.55 -12.51
C THR A 726 5.24 14.73 -12.69
N PRO A 727 5.07 15.58 -13.73
CA PRO A 727 5.85 16.82 -13.89
C PRO A 727 5.58 17.81 -12.75
N VAL A 728 6.65 18.30 -12.12
CA VAL A 728 6.58 19.21 -10.97
C VAL A 728 7.63 20.31 -11.01
N VAL A 729 7.39 21.37 -10.20
CA VAL A 729 8.38 22.36 -9.82
C VAL A 729 8.52 22.39 -8.31
N VAL A 730 9.72 22.71 -7.81
CA VAL A 730 10.02 22.84 -6.38
C VAL A 730 10.45 24.26 -6.10
N GLU A 731 9.79 24.92 -5.14
CA GLU A 731 9.96 26.32 -4.81
C GLU A 731 10.14 26.51 -3.29
N PRO A 732 10.91 27.51 -2.80
CA PRO A 732 11.06 27.73 -1.38
C PRO A 732 9.78 28.31 -0.77
N CYS A 733 9.39 27.84 0.45
CA CYS A 733 8.28 28.44 1.21
C CYS A 733 8.66 29.76 1.88
N GLY A 734 9.96 30.03 2.08
CA GLY A 734 10.45 31.28 2.68
C GLY A 734 10.11 31.41 4.18
N TYR A 735 9.97 30.31 4.93
CA TYR A 735 9.69 30.33 6.37
C TYR A 735 10.88 30.90 7.17
N ARG A 736 10.56 31.66 8.22
CA ARG A 736 11.52 32.46 9.01
C ARG A 736 11.78 31.90 10.40
N SER A 737 10.89 31.04 10.89
CA SER A 737 11.01 30.45 12.22
C SER A 737 10.47 29.04 12.24
N GLU A 738 11.01 28.24 13.16
CA GLU A 738 10.59 26.87 13.43
C GLU A 738 10.26 26.69 14.90
N ALA A 739 9.34 25.76 15.19
CA ALA A 739 8.99 25.38 16.54
C ALA A 739 8.83 23.87 16.67
N ALA A 740 9.18 23.34 17.83
CA ALA A 740 8.74 22.03 18.28
C ALA A 740 7.76 22.22 19.45
N LEU A 741 6.62 21.55 19.39
CA LEU A 741 5.61 21.53 20.43
C LEU A 741 5.33 20.10 20.82
N VAL A 742 5.38 19.78 22.12
CA VAL A 742 4.93 18.48 22.64
C VAL A 742 3.66 18.63 23.45
N SER A 743 2.78 17.63 23.38
CA SER A 743 1.52 17.60 24.13
C SER A 743 1.08 16.19 24.42
N ASP A 744 0.49 15.95 25.61
CA ASP A 744 -0.15 14.68 25.97
C ASP A 744 -1.45 14.42 25.18
N LYS A 745 -1.97 15.45 24.48
CA LYS A 745 -3.20 15.41 23.67
C LYS A 745 -2.97 15.87 22.25
N VAL A 746 -3.92 15.53 21.39
CA VAL A 746 -3.97 16.08 20.02
C VAL A 746 -4.30 17.57 20.10
N MET A 747 -3.47 18.39 19.42
CA MET A 747 -3.61 19.84 19.34
C MET A 747 -4.18 20.25 17.99
N ASP A 748 -4.99 21.31 17.97
CA ASP A 748 -5.37 21.98 16.73
C ASP A 748 -4.24 22.92 16.29
N CYS A 749 -3.54 22.53 15.24
CA CYS A 749 -2.46 23.30 14.61
C CYS A 749 -2.86 23.91 13.25
N SER A 750 -4.15 23.93 12.91
CA SER A 750 -4.66 24.41 11.59
C SER A 750 -4.25 25.86 11.28
N GLY A 751 -4.09 26.69 12.30
CA GLY A 751 -3.69 28.10 12.19
C GLY A 751 -2.21 28.34 11.87
N PHE A 752 -1.34 27.32 11.85
CA PHE A 752 0.07 27.48 11.47
C PHE A 752 0.26 27.30 9.97
N ASP A 753 1.34 27.88 9.42
CA ASP A 753 1.65 27.82 7.98
C ASP A 753 2.01 26.40 7.52
N TYR A 754 2.83 25.70 8.32
CA TYR A 754 3.21 24.30 8.16
C TYR A 754 3.27 23.61 9.50
N TRP A 755 2.77 22.40 9.63
CA TRP A 755 2.94 21.54 10.80
C TRP A 755 2.90 20.06 10.44
N VAL A 756 3.60 19.25 11.23
CA VAL A 756 3.59 17.79 11.16
C VAL A 756 3.44 17.22 12.56
N ARG A 757 2.52 16.30 12.75
CA ARG A 757 2.27 15.57 14.00
C ARG A 757 2.87 14.17 13.96
N GLN A 758 3.65 13.86 14.97
CA GLN A 758 4.25 12.54 15.19
C GLN A 758 3.80 11.99 16.55
N ARG A 759 3.45 10.70 16.62
CA ARG A 759 3.26 10.01 17.91
C ARG A 759 4.63 9.80 18.54
N VAL A 760 4.75 10.14 19.82
CA VAL A 760 5.94 9.92 20.67
C VAL A 760 5.53 9.24 21.97
N GLU A 761 6.49 8.78 22.77
CA GLU A 761 6.19 8.25 24.08
C GLU A 761 5.58 9.36 24.97
N GLY A 762 4.52 9.06 25.66
CA GLY A 762 3.77 10.02 26.50
C GLY A 762 2.81 10.96 25.76
N GLY A 763 2.90 11.11 24.41
CA GLY A 763 2.04 12.08 23.73
C GLY A 763 2.32 12.25 22.24
N PHE A 764 2.34 13.50 21.80
CA PHE A 764 2.56 13.90 20.41
C PHE A 764 3.63 14.98 20.32
N LEU A 765 4.44 14.91 19.28
CA LEU A 765 5.36 15.96 18.87
C LEU A 765 4.80 16.65 17.62
N TYR A 766 4.79 17.96 17.61
CA TYR A 766 4.49 18.80 16.46
C TYR A 766 5.75 19.54 16.02
N ARG A 767 6.09 19.40 14.74
CA ARG A 767 7.11 20.21 14.08
C ARG A 767 6.39 21.29 13.30
N ILE A 768 6.75 22.56 13.50
CA ILE A 768 6.04 23.72 12.96
C ILE A 768 7.06 24.61 12.26
N SER A 769 6.71 25.09 11.06
CA SER A 769 7.46 26.16 10.37
C SER A 769 6.52 27.32 10.04
N SER A 770 7.01 28.56 10.09
CA SER A 770 6.17 29.75 9.94
C SER A 770 6.89 30.88 9.20
N SER A 771 6.11 31.62 8.42
CA SER A 771 6.51 32.91 7.83
C SER A 771 6.66 34.04 8.85
N LYS A 772 6.09 33.87 10.05
CA LYS A 772 6.20 34.79 11.17
C LYS A 772 7.62 34.80 11.74
N ASN A 773 8.00 35.91 12.39
CA ASN A 773 9.24 35.94 13.15
C ASN A 773 9.10 35.12 14.46
N PRO A 774 10.21 34.74 15.13
CA PRO A 774 10.14 33.91 16.32
C PRO A 774 9.26 34.45 17.44
N ILE A 775 9.19 35.75 17.65
CA ILE A 775 8.36 36.37 18.70
C ILE A 775 6.87 36.19 18.38
N GLU A 776 6.48 36.44 17.14
CA GLU A 776 5.09 36.29 16.70
C GLU A 776 4.65 34.82 16.78
N LEU A 777 5.55 33.90 16.46
CA LEU A 777 5.29 32.46 16.56
C LEU A 777 5.12 32.02 18.02
N VAL A 778 5.94 32.52 18.95
CA VAL A 778 5.79 32.31 20.43
C VAL A 778 4.41 32.74 20.89
N ILE A 779 3.97 33.95 20.53
CA ILE A 779 2.66 34.46 20.91
C ILE A 779 1.53 33.56 20.37
N GLN A 780 1.65 33.11 19.13
CA GLN A 780 0.67 32.23 18.52
C GLN A 780 0.62 30.89 19.26
N LEU A 781 1.77 30.26 19.55
CA LEU A 781 1.86 29.01 20.28
C LEU A 781 1.28 29.13 21.70
N ALA A 782 1.63 30.19 22.41
CA ALA A 782 1.08 30.45 23.76
C ALA A 782 -0.46 30.56 23.72
N ASN A 783 -1.02 31.30 22.78
CA ASN A 783 -2.46 31.40 22.59
C ASN A 783 -3.11 30.03 22.23
N THR A 784 -2.45 29.18 21.43
CA THR A 784 -2.93 27.83 21.09
C THR A 784 -2.97 26.94 22.32
N LEU A 785 -1.97 27.03 23.20
CA LEU A 785 -1.95 26.30 24.47
C LEU A 785 -3.02 26.79 25.46
N ASP A 786 -3.29 28.09 25.50
CA ASP A 786 -4.26 28.68 26.45
C ASP A 786 -5.71 28.47 26.02
N ALA A 787 -5.96 28.23 24.75
CA ALA A 787 -7.30 27.98 24.20
C ALA A 787 -7.88 26.59 24.53
N LEU A 788 -7.10 25.66 25.10
CA LEU A 788 -7.58 24.32 25.43
C LEU A 788 -8.43 24.35 26.71
N PRO A 789 -9.63 23.74 26.70
CA PRO A 789 -10.45 23.61 27.90
C PRO A 789 -9.75 22.66 28.91
N GLU A 790 -9.55 23.12 30.12
CA GLU A 790 -8.98 22.34 31.21
C GLU A 790 -10.09 21.65 32.01
N PRO A 791 -10.07 20.30 32.14
CA PRO A 791 -11.12 19.61 32.89
C PRO A 791 -11.09 19.83 34.40
N ASN A 792 -9.95 20.28 34.99
CA ASN A 792 -9.79 20.57 36.40
C ASN A 792 -8.71 21.65 36.59
N ALA A 793 -9.12 22.81 37.09
CA ALA A 793 -8.25 23.98 37.28
C ALA A 793 -7.29 23.86 38.46
N GLU A 794 -7.11 22.71 39.12
CA GLU A 794 -6.20 22.55 40.27
C GLU A 794 -4.80 22.15 39.80
N ALA A 795 -3.85 23.08 40.01
CA ALA A 795 -2.40 22.90 39.93
C ALA A 795 -1.73 22.80 38.55
N ILE A 796 -1.99 23.73 37.63
CA ILE A 796 -1.11 23.92 36.47
C ILE A 796 -0.11 25.07 36.77
N LYS A 797 1.17 24.70 36.75
CA LYS A 797 2.27 25.65 36.82
C LYS A 797 2.82 25.91 35.43
N SER A 798 2.97 27.18 35.05
CA SER A 798 3.59 27.53 33.76
C SER A 798 5.02 28.02 34.01
N LEU A 799 5.95 27.46 33.25
CA LEU A 799 7.34 27.89 33.20
C LEU A 799 7.59 28.64 31.88
N HIS A 800 8.18 29.81 31.93
CA HIS A 800 8.51 30.58 30.73
C HIS A 800 9.99 30.93 30.72
N TYR A 801 10.63 30.76 29.60
CA TYR A 801 12.00 31.19 29.35
C TYR A 801 12.05 32.14 28.14
N HIS A 802 12.67 33.27 28.34
CA HIS A 802 12.99 34.26 27.30
C HIS A 802 14.50 34.37 27.19
N GLY A 803 15.05 33.80 26.11
CA GLY A 803 16.50 33.78 25.91
C GLY A 803 17.14 35.15 25.71
N ASN A 804 18.44 35.13 25.78
CA ASN A 804 19.35 36.29 25.82
C ASN A 804 19.08 37.35 24.72
N LYS A 805 19.65 38.57 24.81
CA LYS A 805 19.45 39.79 23.99
C LYS A 805 19.46 39.60 22.44
N SER A 806 19.77 38.41 21.91
CA SER A 806 19.66 38.07 20.48
C SER A 806 18.38 37.29 20.10
N PHE A 807 17.45 37.05 21.03
CA PHE A 807 16.13 36.44 20.78
C PHE A 807 16.19 35.13 19.98
N LYS A 808 17.12 34.23 20.29
CA LYS A 808 17.29 33.04 19.50
C LYS A 808 16.47 31.85 20.00
N ASN A 809 16.16 31.74 21.28
CA ASN A 809 15.44 30.63 21.88
C ASN A 809 14.32 31.08 22.81
N TYR A 810 13.13 30.53 22.63
CA TYR A 810 11.99 30.71 23.53
C TYR A 810 11.43 29.35 23.91
N GLY A 811 11.02 29.19 25.16
CA GLY A 811 10.39 27.98 25.62
C GLY A 811 9.29 28.24 26.62
N SER A 812 8.29 27.40 26.68
CA SER A 812 7.24 27.38 27.67
C SER A 812 6.81 25.95 27.95
N ALA A 813 6.49 25.64 29.22
CA ALA A 813 5.94 24.36 29.61
C ALA A 813 4.74 24.56 30.55
N LYS A 814 3.70 23.73 30.36
CA LYS A 814 2.61 23.55 31.33
C LYS A 814 2.82 22.21 32.05
N LEU A 815 2.89 22.29 33.38
CA LEU A 815 3.14 21.18 34.28
C LEU A 815 1.83 20.76 34.95
N GLY A 816 1.49 19.48 34.90
CA GLY A 816 0.39 18.90 35.65
C GLY A 816 0.91 18.16 36.88
N GLN A 817 -0.01 17.61 37.71
CA GLN A 817 0.31 16.93 38.98
C GLN A 817 1.29 15.75 38.82
N PHE A 818 1.36 15.15 37.63
CA PHE A 818 2.16 13.93 37.32
C PHE A 818 3.14 14.10 36.15
N GLY A 819 3.50 15.31 35.73
CA GLY A 819 4.49 15.55 34.69
C GLY A 819 4.14 16.68 33.73
N VAL A 820 4.95 16.83 32.68
CA VAL A 820 4.75 17.82 31.63
C VAL A 820 3.55 17.47 30.78
N LYS A 821 2.60 18.39 30.67
CA LYS A 821 1.42 18.24 29.82
C LYS A 821 1.65 18.79 28.42
N GLN A 822 2.34 19.93 28.35
CA GLN A 822 2.62 20.63 27.11
C GLN A 822 3.90 21.46 27.27
N ALA A 823 4.76 21.44 26.28
CA ALA A 823 5.91 22.31 26.20
C ALA A 823 6.25 22.64 24.75
N PHE A 824 6.83 23.82 24.51
CA PHE A 824 7.34 24.15 23.18
C PHE A 824 8.67 24.90 23.25
N VAL A 825 9.42 24.80 22.17
CA VAL A 825 10.63 25.56 21.89
C VAL A 825 10.48 26.22 20.52
N VAL A 826 10.83 27.51 20.44
CA VAL A 826 10.86 28.26 19.17
C VAL A 826 12.27 28.75 18.93
N ASN A 827 12.75 28.54 17.71
CA ASN A 827 14.04 29.03 17.24
C ASN A 827 13.94 29.49 15.78
N SER A 828 14.91 30.25 15.30
CA SER A 828 15.08 30.47 13.86
C SER A 828 15.39 29.16 13.11
N LYS A 829 16.01 28.19 13.81
CA LYS A 829 16.29 26.82 13.36
C LYS A 829 16.36 25.90 14.58
N LEU A 830 15.56 24.83 14.60
CA LEU A 830 15.55 23.82 15.65
C LEU A 830 16.62 22.77 15.37
N ASP A 831 17.37 22.38 16.40
CA ASP A 831 18.26 21.22 16.34
C ASP A 831 17.60 19.94 16.88
N HIS A 832 18.19 18.79 16.52
CA HIS A 832 17.66 17.49 16.90
C HIS A 832 17.68 17.27 18.42
N GLN A 833 18.72 17.75 19.09
CA GLN A 833 18.91 17.55 20.53
C GLN A 833 17.84 18.30 21.36
N SER A 834 17.47 19.51 20.95
CA SER A 834 16.36 20.26 21.56
C SER A 834 15.02 19.54 21.41
N ILE A 835 14.80 18.88 20.26
CA ILE A 835 13.56 18.12 20.00
C ILE A 835 13.52 16.84 20.85
N GLU A 836 14.61 16.08 20.92
CA GLU A 836 14.71 14.87 21.75
C GLU A 836 14.46 15.17 23.21
N TRP A 837 15.13 16.18 23.73
CA TRP A 837 14.92 16.62 25.10
C TRP A 837 13.48 17.04 25.39
N LEU A 838 12.84 17.73 24.45
CA LEU A 838 11.44 18.15 24.59
C LEU A 838 10.48 16.93 24.66
N VAL A 839 10.76 15.88 23.89
CA VAL A 839 10.00 14.62 23.93
C VAL A 839 10.20 13.91 25.29
N GLU A 840 11.42 13.86 25.80
CA GLU A 840 11.72 13.28 27.11
C GLU A 840 10.92 13.96 28.23
N CYS A 841 10.67 15.26 28.11
CA CYS A 841 9.88 16.02 29.09
C CYS A 841 8.47 15.45 29.30
N LEU A 842 7.84 14.82 28.29
CA LEU A 842 6.49 14.24 28.43
C LEU A 842 6.43 13.03 29.36
N THR A 843 7.53 12.35 29.60
CA THR A 843 7.62 11.12 30.40
C THR A 843 8.22 11.36 31.79
N ARG A 844 8.70 12.56 32.08
CA ARG A 844 9.34 12.91 33.35
C ARG A 844 8.34 13.51 34.38
N GLU A 845 8.58 13.24 35.66
CA GLU A 845 7.86 13.91 36.73
C GLU A 845 8.27 15.39 36.81
N ALA A 846 7.30 16.23 37.04
CA ALA A 846 7.51 17.67 37.16
C ALA A 846 7.89 18.05 38.64
N ASP A 847 9.14 17.85 39.01
CA ASP A 847 9.71 18.21 40.31
C ASP A 847 10.59 19.47 40.18
N GLU A 848 11.13 19.93 41.32
CA GLU A 848 11.99 21.11 41.39
C GLU A 848 13.29 20.93 40.59
N GLU A 849 13.78 19.68 40.44
CA GLU A 849 14.98 19.37 39.68
C GLU A 849 14.71 19.51 38.19
N PHE A 850 13.55 18.98 37.71
CA PHE A 850 13.09 19.16 36.34
C PHE A 850 12.92 20.64 35.98
N GLU A 851 12.30 21.44 36.85
CA GLU A 851 12.12 22.89 36.63
C GLU A 851 13.45 23.62 36.44
N ALA A 852 14.43 23.33 37.31
CA ALA A 852 15.77 23.91 37.22
C ALA A 852 16.48 23.49 35.95
N GLU A 853 16.38 22.21 35.57
CA GLU A 853 16.96 21.68 34.34
C GLU A 853 16.29 22.27 33.09
N PHE A 854 14.95 22.36 33.06
CA PHE A 854 14.20 22.98 31.96
C PHE A 854 14.70 24.39 31.68
N LEU A 855 14.78 25.25 32.72
CA LEU A 855 15.27 26.62 32.60
C LEU A 855 16.75 26.69 32.20
N SER A 856 17.57 25.79 32.70
CA SER A 856 19.00 25.70 32.38
C SER A 856 19.26 25.22 30.94
N THR A 857 18.49 24.27 30.43
CA THR A 857 18.60 23.72 29.07
C THR A 857 18.12 24.74 28.06
N MET A 858 17.05 25.44 28.34
CA MET A 858 16.57 26.54 27.49
C MET A 858 17.56 27.74 27.44
N ALA A 859 18.42 27.89 28.47
CA ALA A 859 19.42 28.96 28.51
C ALA A 859 20.65 28.68 27.64
N LYS A 860 20.93 27.41 27.32
CA LYS A 860 22.01 26.97 26.45
C LYS A 860 21.59 27.03 24.99
#